data_50927f3d082c19b98ccd558738ef479b
#
_entry.id   50927f3d082c19b98ccd558738ef479b
#
_cell.length_a   1.000
_cell.length_b   1.000
_cell.length_c   1.000
_cell.angle_alpha   90.00
_cell.angle_beta   90.00
_cell.angle_gamma   90.00
#
_symmetry.space_group_name_H-M   'P 1'
#
loop_
_entity.id
_entity.type
_entity.pdbx_description
1 polymer ?
#
loop_
_entity_poly.entity_id
_entity_poly.type
_entity_poly.pdbx_seq_one_letter_code
_entity_poly.pdbx_strand_id
1 'polypeptide(L)'
;MVKKHTHWFYLIILIGCFLTPAFAWAEECIVITSPVENALVIGKRPDIKGVFRCPLTPGSYVVMLDGVDITQLIDVTGEGFSYRPETMVATGSHALSVSYTGADNLPHQFAVNFSIRHSEKIGEIYSKNDITLVYEGALIMEDSAADAATPVDTSGQNVAPSTTASLPRSKIEGNLASETRMKEGPWSAAFTTNVRYFDQDIPVADPLKKGFTVANWLFTGNYEQNRIKMKLSAGDITINETPYTIAGFSRKGTMFNGEAGPAYFNVFGASSAQTYGVDGGIGIGDVSEDHVFGVSGGVKLFENKVDFRTIYVTGTDPSATGIPVSTTPPAPAQPNVYGNSTTTGIKQGDVVGFLLTTDIFQNRFKTEMEADFSRFDPDISDEFEKKSSSAYRAKIGGAINWFTYEALYEYIGKFYSVIGNPSLTKDRQGFSLQSGVNLADQNISVMTSRYSDNVESDPLFPQIISTQGNVSYQFNKIPYVPLGFTYQKIIQESSNEPPGSLPISTYTDTYSARVGFTKGSFTVNFSPSYSIIDDKTPADADMTNIVYALTAAYALPNFSIAPAITWNRTCNHATNVWTDTLVYNLDFRSRFFHDRASFDAGGTYTTTKADNDSADSGTWNARAALSYRLNDHLKTFVKPTVGLRFSYLKTDDKINAAMNKDEFSLFIVLEAAIPVIF
;
A
#
# COMPACT_ATOMS: atom_id res chain seq x y z
N MET A 1 -37.29 66.89 -54.95
CA MET A 1 -38.39 66.35 -54.15
C MET A 1 -37.85 65.85 -52.82
N VAL A 2 -37.54 66.79 -51.96
CA VAL A 2 -37.08 66.48 -50.55
C VAL A 2 -37.66 67.60 -49.67
N LYS A 3 -38.72 67.33 -48.96
CA LYS A 3 -39.19 68.12 -47.81
C LYS A 3 -40.49 67.50 -47.34
N LYS A 4 -40.47 66.62 -46.28
CA LYS A 4 -41.58 66.33 -45.37
C LYS A 4 -41.26 65.12 -44.48
N HIS A 5 -40.28 65.21 -43.55
CA HIS A 5 -40.15 64.26 -42.46
C HIS A 5 -39.50 64.81 -41.20
N THR A 6 -39.41 66.16 -41.06
CA THR A 6 -38.68 66.78 -39.95
C THR A 6 -39.54 67.07 -38.72
N HIS A 7 -40.85 66.89 -38.77
CA HIS A 7 -41.74 67.20 -37.64
C HIS A 7 -42.12 66.02 -36.75
N TRP A 8 -41.89 64.78 -37.21
CA TRP A 8 -42.17 63.57 -36.40
C TRP A 8 -41.01 63.21 -35.44
N PHE A 9 -39.81 63.65 -35.70
CA PHE A 9 -38.62 63.39 -34.86
C PHE A 9 -38.65 64.19 -33.55
N TYR A 10 -39.18 65.39 -33.54
CA TYR A 10 -39.30 66.21 -32.32
C TYR A 10 -40.43 65.75 -31.42
N LEU A 11 -41.47 65.15 -31.94
CA LEU A 11 -42.59 64.64 -31.13
C LEU A 11 -42.22 63.35 -30.38
N ILE A 12 -41.35 62.51 -30.95
CA ILE A 12 -40.86 61.30 -30.32
C ILE A 12 -39.85 61.64 -29.20
N ILE A 13 -39.04 62.67 -29.33
CA ILE A 13 -38.09 63.12 -28.32
C ILE A 13 -38.84 63.77 -27.13
N LEU A 14 -39.94 64.46 -27.37
CA LEU A 14 -40.71 65.08 -26.29
C LEU A 14 -41.56 64.09 -25.49
N ILE A 15 -42.01 62.99 -26.05
CA ILE A 15 -42.71 61.90 -25.36
C ILE A 15 -41.74 61.00 -24.62
N GLY A 16 -40.49 60.86 -25.12
CA GLY A 16 -39.45 60.10 -24.42
C GLY A 16 -38.92 60.70 -23.14
N CYS A 17 -39.05 62.02 -22.94
CA CYS A 17 -38.62 62.69 -21.69
C CYS A 17 -39.64 62.66 -20.53
N PHE A 18 -40.87 62.21 -20.74
CA PHE A 18 -41.88 62.09 -19.71
C PHE A 18 -42.15 60.68 -19.17
N LEU A 19 -41.44 59.68 -19.72
CA LEU A 19 -41.52 58.25 -19.29
C LEU A 19 -40.19 57.70 -18.74
N THR A 20 -39.40 58.52 -18.07
CA THR A 20 -38.41 57.98 -17.16
C THR A 20 -39.11 57.65 -15.87
N PRO A 21 -39.29 56.35 -15.51
CA PRO A 21 -39.69 56.04 -14.15
C PRO A 21 -38.55 56.60 -13.25
N ALA A 22 -38.88 57.39 -12.26
CA ALA A 22 -38.00 57.72 -11.17
C ALA A 22 -37.65 56.37 -10.54
N PHE A 23 -36.49 55.80 -10.90
CA PHE A 23 -35.90 54.74 -10.11
C PHE A 23 -35.61 55.36 -8.76
N ALA A 24 -36.52 55.19 -7.84
CA ALA A 24 -36.24 55.35 -6.42
C ALA A 24 -35.13 54.33 -6.15
N TRP A 25 -33.94 54.79 -5.87
CA TRP A 25 -32.87 53.97 -5.39
C TRP A 25 -33.37 53.41 -4.05
N ALA A 26 -33.75 52.13 -4.05
CA ALA A 26 -34.06 51.45 -2.81
C ALA A 26 -32.76 51.45 -1.99
N GLU A 27 -32.81 52.11 -0.84
CA GLU A 27 -31.65 52.18 0.05
C GLU A 27 -31.34 50.74 0.51
N GLU A 28 -30.18 50.20 0.14
CA GLU A 28 -29.78 48.85 0.52
C GLU A 28 -29.73 48.71 2.04
N CYS A 29 -30.60 47.88 2.61
CA CYS A 29 -30.71 47.68 4.06
C CYS A 29 -29.51 46.91 4.64
N ILE A 30 -28.78 46.15 3.84
CA ILE A 30 -27.57 45.44 4.26
C ILE A 30 -26.43 45.78 3.27
N VAL A 31 -25.29 46.13 3.81
CA VAL A 31 -24.08 46.40 3.03
C VAL A 31 -22.94 45.55 3.56
N ILE A 32 -22.33 44.74 2.69
CA ILE A 32 -21.13 43.98 3.03
C ILE A 32 -19.94 44.93 3.03
N THR A 33 -19.26 45.01 4.18
CA THR A 33 -18.07 45.86 4.35
C THR A 33 -16.77 45.09 4.25
N SER A 34 -16.81 43.76 4.44
CA SER A 34 -15.66 42.85 4.27
C SER A 34 -16.15 41.43 3.93
N PRO A 35 -15.61 40.78 2.92
CA PRO A 35 -14.80 41.37 1.83
C PRO A 35 -15.66 42.25 0.92
N VAL A 36 -15.02 43.24 0.25
CA VAL A 36 -15.69 44.02 -0.79
C VAL A 36 -15.66 43.29 -2.13
N GLU A 37 -16.52 43.71 -3.06
CA GLU A 37 -16.61 43.11 -4.41
C GLU A 37 -15.25 43.07 -5.10
N ASN A 38 -14.89 41.89 -5.66
CA ASN A 38 -13.63 41.60 -6.31
C ASN A 38 -12.35 41.75 -5.43
N ALA A 39 -12.53 41.77 -4.08
CA ALA A 39 -11.35 41.82 -3.20
C ALA A 39 -10.52 40.58 -3.26
N LEU A 40 -9.20 40.74 -3.16
CA LEU A 40 -8.28 39.67 -2.86
C LEU A 40 -8.02 39.64 -1.34
N VAL A 41 -8.55 38.64 -0.67
CA VAL A 41 -8.34 38.44 0.77
C VAL A 41 -7.16 37.53 0.99
N ILE A 42 -6.16 38.00 1.74
CA ILE A 42 -5.00 37.24 2.12
C ILE A 42 -5.19 36.65 3.50
N GLY A 43 -5.19 35.33 3.60
CA GLY A 43 -5.40 34.62 4.86
C GLY A 43 -6.29 33.40 4.66
N LYS A 44 -6.26 32.52 5.65
CA LYS A 44 -6.98 31.21 5.59
C LYS A 44 -8.41 31.30 6.10
N ARG A 45 -8.74 32.36 6.87
CA ARG A 45 -10.02 32.60 7.51
C ARG A 45 -10.42 34.06 7.30
N PRO A 46 -11.20 34.36 6.25
CA PRO A 46 -11.63 35.73 5.99
C PRO A 46 -12.56 36.25 7.08
N ASP A 47 -12.43 37.54 7.45
CA ASP A 47 -13.39 38.23 8.27
C ASP A 47 -14.52 38.74 7.37
N ILE A 48 -15.71 38.17 7.52
CA ILE A 48 -16.92 38.58 6.81
C ILE A 48 -17.71 39.55 7.71
N LYS A 49 -18.01 40.73 7.21
CA LYS A 49 -18.74 41.77 7.96
C LYS A 49 -19.79 42.42 7.09
N GLY A 50 -20.96 42.61 7.65
CA GLY A 50 -22.06 43.36 7.06
C GLY A 50 -22.62 44.39 8.04
N VAL A 51 -23.07 45.52 7.53
CA VAL A 51 -23.69 46.62 8.31
C VAL A 51 -25.16 46.75 7.94
N PHE A 52 -26.02 46.89 8.93
CA PHE A 52 -27.44 47.16 8.74
C PHE A 52 -27.68 48.69 8.65
N ARG A 53 -28.28 49.11 7.55
CA ARG A 53 -28.67 50.53 7.34
C ARG A 53 -30.14 50.79 7.65
N CYS A 54 -30.94 49.75 7.82
CA CYS A 54 -32.32 49.83 8.26
C CYS A 54 -32.59 48.78 9.34
N PRO A 55 -33.60 48.92 10.19
CA PRO A 55 -34.00 47.96 11.19
C PRO A 55 -34.43 46.64 10.50
N LEU A 56 -33.76 45.54 10.77
CA LEU A 56 -34.13 44.20 10.30
C LEU A 56 -34.53 43.33 11.48
N THR A 57 -35.59 42.57 11.32
CA THR A 57 -36.01 41.60 12.33
C THR A 57 -35.20 40.33 12.21
N PRO A 58 -34.83 39.63 13.32
CA PRO A 58 -34.21 38.34 13.26
C PRO A 58 -35.03 37.36 12.42
N GLY A 59 -34.39 36.66 11.46
CA GLY A 59 -35.05 35.75 10.53
C GLY A 59 -35.56 36.40 9.24
N SER A 60 -35.45 37.72 9.05
CA SER A 60 -35.80 38.39 7.79
C SER A 60 -34.66 38.42 6.76
N TYR A 61 -33.50 37.82 7.07
CA TYR A 61 -32.34 37.73 6.15
C TYR A 61 -31.66 36.36 6.24
N VAL A 62 -31.01 35.98 5.15
CA VAL A 62 -30.21 34.76 4.98
C VAL A 62 -28.87 35.16 4.41
N VAL A 63 -27.79 34.66 5.00
CA VAL A 63 -26.41 34.88 4.54
C VAL A 63 -25.82 33.52 4.10
N MET A 64 -25.34 33.45 2.87
CA MET A 64 -24.77 32.24 2.31
C MET A 64 -23.35 32.49 1.82
N LEU A 65 -22.43 31.60 2.16
CA LEU A 65 -21.06 31.56 1.62
C LEU A 65 -20.94 30.33 0.71
N ASP A 66 -20.66 30.56 -0.58
CA ASP A 66 -20.55 29.49 -1.61
C ASP A 66 -21.81 28.58 -1.67
N GLY A 67 -22.98 29.16 -1.44
CA GLY A 67 -24.25 28.42 -1.39
C GLY A 67 -24.51 27.66 -0.10
N VAL A 68 -23.65 27.78 0.91
CA VAL A 68 -23.87 27.23 2.26
C VAL A 68 -24.46 28.28 3.15
N ASP A 69 -25.58 27.98 3.79
CA ASP A 69 -26.23 28.87 4.74
C ASP A 69 -25.40 29.01 6.04
N ILE A 70 -24.87 30.20 6.30
CA ILE A 70 -24.11 30.55 7.49
C ILE A 70 -24.88 31.45 8.46
N THR A 71 -26.16 31.67 8.23
CA THR A 71 -26.99 32.59 9.00
C THR A 71 -27.00 32.31 10.51
N GLN A 72 -26.92 31.04 10.89
CA GLN A 72 -26.88 30.63 12.31
C GLN A 72 -25.48 30.72 12.93
N LEU A 73 -24.46 30.97 12.13
CA LEU A 73 -23.03 30.98 12.53
C LEU A 73 -22.50 32.42 12.66
N ILE A 74 -23.27 33.43 12.22
CA ILE A 74 -22.87 34.84 12.28
C ILE A 74 -23.16 35.43 13.66
N ASP A 75 -22.24 36.26 14.15
CA ASP A 75 -22.44 37.08 15.34
C ASP A 75 -23.19 38.37 14.94
N VAL A 76 -24.41 38.56 15.47
CA VAL A 76 -25.28 39.69 15.13
C VAL A 76 -25.29 40.73 16.24
N THR A 77 -25.11 41.99 15.85
CA THR A 77 -25.24 43.17 16.72
C THR A 77 -26.33 44.09 16.19
N GLY A 78 -26.71 45.12 16.93
CA GLY A 78 -27.69 46.12 16.47
C GLY A 78 -27.24 46.93 15.25
N GLU A 79 -25.94 46.93 14.92
CA GLU A 79 -25.33 47.69 13.81
C GLU A 79 -24.98 46.82 12.59
N GLY A 80 -24.97 45.50 12.76
CA GLY A 80 -24.57 44.58 11.67
C GLY A 80 -24.29 43.17 12.12
N PHE A 81 -23.58 42.43 11.30
CA PHE A 81 -23.14 41.09 11.61
C PHE A 81 -21.65 40.88 11.29
N SER A 82 -21.04 39.90 11.95
CA SER A 82 -19.71 39.44 11.67
C SER A 82 -19.64 37.92 11.68
N TYR A 83 -18.76 37.35 10.85
CA TYR A 83 -18.48 35.92 10.79
C TYR A 83 -17.03 35.67 10.45
N ARG A 84 -16.42 34.77 11.17
CA ARG A 84 -15.08 34.26 10.87
C ARG A 84 -15.12 32.73 10.84
N PRO A 85 -14.87 32.08 9.69
CA PRO A 85 -14.92 30.63 9.57
C PRO A 85 -14.00 29.95 10.59
N GLU A 86 -14.47 28.90 11.26
CA GLU A 86 -13.66 28.11 12.18
C GLU A 86 -12.66 27.26 11.41
N THR A 87 -13.04 26.79 10.23
CA THR A 87 -12.18 26.00 9.31
C THR A 87 -11.54 26.91 8.26
N MET A 88 -10.46 26.44 7.65
CA MET A 88 -9.82 27.13 6.53
C MET A 88 -10.77 27.15 5.33
N VAL A 89 -10.92 28.31 4.70
CA VAL A 89 -11.62 28.44 3.43
C VAL A 89 -10.63 28.14 2.30
N ALA A 90 -11.08 27.47 1.27
CA ALA A 90 -10.25 27.12 0.10
C ALA A 90 -9.68 28.38 -0.58
N THR A 91 -8.65 28.22 -1.37
CA THR A 91 -8.17 29.32 -2.24
C THR A 91 -8.99 29.37 -3.52
N GLY A 92 -9.12 30.52 -4.11
CA GLY A 92 -9.88 30.74 -5.35
C GLY A 92 -11.01 31.75 -5.18
N SER A 93 -11.97 31.73 -6.11
CA SER A 93 -13.11 32.63 -6.12
C SER A 93 -14.22 32.10 -5.22
N HIS A 94 -14.80 33.01 -4.42
CA HIS A 94 -15.89 32.77 -3.48
C HIS A 94 -17.01 33.76 -3.70
N ALA A 95 -18.23 33.35 -3.37
CA ALA A 95 -19.41 34.22 -3.45
C ALA A 95 -20.12 34.28 -2.10
N LEU A 96 -20.26 35.50 -1.56
CA LEU A 96 -21.07 35.78 -0.40
C LEU A 96 -22.41 36.34 -0.88
N SER A 97 -23.50 35.62 -0.73
CA SER A 97 -24.83 36.09 -1.08
C SER A 97 -25.67 36.40 0.15
N VAL A 98 -26.39 37.50 0.09
CA VAL A 98 -27.30 37.94 1.14
C VAL A 98 -28.68 38.13 0.55
N SER A 99 -29.68 37.52 1.15
CA SER A 99 -31.10 37.70 0.84
C SER A 99 -31.82 38.25 2.04
N TYR A 100 -32.63 39.28 1.88
CA TYR A 100 -33.39 39.87 2.97
C TYR A 100 -34.72 40.44 2.50
N THR A 101 -35.69 40.63 3.41
CA THR A 101 -36.93 41.34 3.16
C THR A 101 -36.75 42.78 3.53
N GLY A 102 -36.85 43.68 2.57
CA GLY A 102 -36.68 45.13 2.78
C GLY A 102 -37.84 45.79 3.54
N ALA A 103 -37.70 47.08 3.83
CA ALA A 103 -38.77 47.90 4.44
C ALA A 103 -40.01 48.06 3.54
N ASP A 104 -39.86 47.76 2.25
CA ASP A 104 -40.92 47.70 1.22
C ASP A 104 -41.66 46.35 1.22
N ASN A 105 -41.34 45.41 2.13
CA ASN A 105 -41.80 44.04 2.20
C ASN A 105 -41.51 43.20 0.92
N LEU A 106 -40.54 43.62 0.10
CA LEU A 106 -40.09 42.87 -1.06
C LEU A 106 -38.80 42.11 -0.75
N PRO A 107 -38.59 40.91 -1.38
CA PRO A 107 -37.34 40.20 -1.22
C PRO A 107 -36.24 40.86 -2.06
N HIS A 108 -35.13 41.16 -1.43
CA HIS A 108 -33.92 41.68 -2.04
C HIS A 108 -32.80 40.62 -1.93
N GLN A 109 -31.98 40.50 -2.97
CA GLN A 109 -30.82 39.63 -2.98
C GLN A 109 -29.67 40.29 -3.72
N PHE A 110 -28.48 40.19 -3.16
CA PHE A 110 -27.24 40.56 -3.84
C PHE A 110 -26.12 39.58 -3.48
N ALA A 111 -25.05 39.57 -4.26
CA ALA A 111 -23.87 38.74 -4.03
C ALA A 111 -22.61 39.60 -4.16
N VAL A 112 -21.64 39.30 -3.33
CA VAL A 112 -20.29 39.88 -3.37
C VAL A 112 -19.31 38.75 -3.73
N ASN A 113 -18.60 38.91 -4.83
CA ASN A 113 -17.57 37.96 -5.25
C ASN A 113 -16.21 38.44 -4.76
N PHE A 114 -15.40 37.53 -4.24
CA PHE A 114 -14.05 37.84 -3.77
C PHE A 114 -13.15 36.61 -3.99
N SER A 115 -11.85 36.80 -3.87
CA SER A 115 -10.87 35.71 -4.01
C SER A 115 -10.04 35.57 -2.74
N ILE A 116 -9.70 34.35 -2.37
CA ILE A 116 -8.85 34.06 -1.21
C ILE A 116 -7.52 33.48 -1.68
N ARG A 117 -6.44 34.00 -1.09
CA ARG A 117 -5.09 33.43 -1.12
C ARG A 117 -4.61 33.22 0.31
N HIS A 118 -3.97 32.09 0.60
CA HIS A 118 -3.51 31.79 1.96
C HIS A 118 -2.32 32.64 2.40
N SER A 119 -1.51 33.16 1.44
CA SER A 119 -0.45 34.11 1.71
C SER A 119 -0.20 35.06 0.52
N GLU A 120 0.54 36.13 0.74
CA GLU A 120 0.94 37.06 -0.35
C GLU A 120 1.81 36.41 -1.41
N LYS A 121 2.70 35.49 -1.01
CA LYS A 121 3.72 34.86 -1.88
C LYS A 121 3.28 33.52 -2.44
N ILE A 122 2.44 32.79 -1.72
CA ILE A 122 2.00 31.41 -2.07
C ILE A 122 0.48 31.38 -2.04
N GLY A 123 -0.12 31.02 -3.17
CA GLY A 123 -1.58 30.98 -3.31
C GLY A 123 -2.23 30.04 -2.30
N GLU A 124 -1.70 28.81 -2.17
CA GLU A 124 -2.20 27.81 -1.26
C GLU A 124 -1.04 27.18 -0.46
N ILE A 125 -1.20 27.07 0.84
CA ILE A 125 -0.30 26.36 1.74
C ILE A 125 -1.10 25.54 2.74
N TYR A 126 -0.75 24.27 2.85
CA TYR A 126 -1.36 23.31 3.77
C TYR A 126 -0.26 22.54 4.47
N SER A 127 -0.36 22.41 5.78
CA SER A 127 0.55 21.57 6.56
C SER A 127 -0.23 20.73 7.56
N LYS A 128 -0.04 19.43 7.51
CA LYS A 128 -0.62 18.45 8.44
C LYS A 128 0.52 17.72 9.15
N ASN A 129 0.44 17.70 10.47
CA ASN A 129 1.41 17.04 11.32
C ASN A 129 0.67 16.15 12.31
N ASP A 130 0.89 14.87 12.23
CA ASP A 130 0.34 13.88 13.16
C ASP A 130 1.49 13.39 14.06
N ILE A 131 1.43 13.74 15.34
CA ILE A 131 2.40 13.30 16.34
C ILE A 131 1.75 12.21 17.18
N THR A 132 2.40 11.07 17.29
CA THR A 132 2.01 10.01 18.23
C THR A 132 3.18 9.72 19.17
N LEU A 133 2.87 9.53 20.44
CA LEU A 133 3.81 9.10 21.46
C LEU A 133 3.20 7.93 22.21
N VAL A 134 3.93 6.82 22.28
CA VAL A 134 3.53 5.61 22.99
C VAL A 134 4.61 5.27 24.00
N TYR A 135 4.20 5.11 25.25
CA TYR A 135 5.00 4.54 26.31
C TYR A 135 4.42 3.20 26.72
N GLU A 136 5.24 2.19 26.79
CA GLU A 136 4.90 0.88 27.32
C GLU A 136 5.82 0.55 28.49
N GLY A 137 5.22 0.23 29.63
CA GLY A 137 5.97 -0.16 30.83
C GLY A 137 5.42 -1.48 31.37
N ALA A 138 6.30 -2.44 31.61
CA ALA A 138 5.94 -3.72 32.18
C ALA A 138 5.52 -3.57 33.64
N LEU A 139 4.31 -4.02 33.97
CA LEU A 139 3.83 -4.18 35.34
C LEU A 139 4.24 -5.55 35.89
N ILE A 140 4.13 -6.58 35.08
CA ILE A 140 4.52 -7.96 35.38
C ILE A 140 5.16 -8.55 34.12
N MET A 141 6.26 -9.22 34.28
CA MET A 141 6.90 -10.05 33.28
C MET A 141 7.45 -11.29 33.94
N GLU A 142 6.97 -12.43 33.52
CA GLU A 142 7.48 -13.74 33.89
C GLU A 142 7.91 -14.46 32.62
N ASP A 143 9.17 -14.82 32.55
CA ASP A 143 9.77 -15.63 31.50
C ASP A 143 10.38 -16.84 32.22
N SER A 144 9.71 -17.97 32.15
CA SER A 144 10.26 -19.26 32.53
C SER A 144 10.71 -19.97 31.24
N ALA A 145 11.74 -19.46 30.60
CA ALA A 145 12.56 -20.33 29.77
C ALA A 145 13.00 -21.48 30.66
N ALA A 146 12.62 -22.71 30.33
CA ALA A 146 13.18 -23.88 31.02
C ALA A 146 14.68 -23.67 31.10
N ASP A 147 15.28 -23.86 32.26
CA ASP A 147 16.73 -23.84 32.44
C ASP A 147 17.33 -24.81 31.41
N ALA A 148 17.51 -24.30 30.19
CA ALA A 148 18.13 -25.03 29.12
C ALA A 148 19.57 -25.20 29.56
N ALA A 149 19.85 -26.36 30.15
CA ALA A 149 21.19 -26.84 30.27
C ALA A 149 21.85 -26.56 28.92
N THR A 150 22.87 -25.68 28.93
CA THR A 150 23.62 -25.29 27.72
C THR A 150 23.81 -26.54 26.88
N PRO A 151 23.28 -26.57 25.64
CA PRO A 151 23.42 -27.75 24.80
C PRO A 151 24.91 -27.90 24.54
N VAL A 152 25.49 -28.90 25.16
CA VAL A 152 26.86 -29.33 24.86
C VAL A 152 26.73 -30.15 23.59
N ASP A 153 27.29 -29.63 22.48
CA ASP A 153 27.34 -30.43 21.27
C ASP A 153 28.20 -31.69 21.52
N THR A 154 28.07 -32.68 20.69
CA THR A 154 28.82 -33.92 20.74
C THR A 154 30.34 -33.73 20.62
N SER A 155 30.81 -32.52 20.32
CA SER A 155 32.23 -32.12 20.24
C SER A 155 32.75 -31.43 21.54
N GLY A 156 31.89 -31.19 22.54
CA GLY A 156 32.28 -30.57 23.81
C GLY A 156 32.50 -29.07 23.75
N GLN A 157 32.10 -28.39 22.68
CA GLN A 157 32.14 -26.93 22.58
C GLN A 157 30.81 -26.33 23.05
N ASN A 158 30.90 -25.31 23.92
CA ASN A 158 29.77 -24.51 24.32
C ASN A 158 29.23 -23.75 23.08
N VAL A 159 28.10 -24.20 22.53
CA VAL A 159 27.36 -23.41 21.55
C VAL A 159 26.84 -22.20 22.32
N ALA A 160 27.21 -21.00 21.86
CA ALA A 160 26.65 -19.76 22.43
C ALA A 160 25.13 -19.87 22.48
N PRO A 161 24.47 -19.62 23.61
CA PRO A 161 23.03 -19.71 23.73
C PRO A 161 22.46 -18.77 22.64
N SER A 162 21.54 -19.29 21.82
CA SER A 162 20.74 -18.44 20.96
C SER A 162 20.07 -17.43 21.87
N THR A 163 20.45 -16.16 21.78
CA THR A 163 19.85 -15.08 22.57
C THR A 163 18.38 -15.01 22.20
N THR A 164 17.55 -15.67 22.99
CA THR A 164 16.11 -15.43 23.01
C THR A 164 15.96 -13.94 23.29
N ALA A 165 15.48 -13.17 22.31
CA ALA A 165 15.31 -11.74 22.48
C ALA A 165 14.28 -11.51 23.58
N SER A 166 14.74 -11.17 24.79
CA SER A 166 13.86 -10.82 25.90
C SER A 166 13.02 -9.60 25.51
N LEU A 167 11.74 -9.61 25.85
CA LEU A 167 10.89 -8.45 25.64
C LEU A 167 11.39 -7.26 26.49
N PRO A 168 11.35 -6.01 25.96
CA PRO A 168 11.75 -4.85 26.76
C PRO A 168 10.77 -4.63 27.92
N ARG A 169 11.31 -4.30 29.10
CA ARG A 169 10.48 -3.91 30.26
C ARG A 169 9.93 -2.51 30.12
N SER A 170 10.63 -1.64 29.41
CA SER A 170 10.15 -0.31 29.07
C SER A 170 10.50 0.05 27.64
N LYS A 171 9.55 0.70 26.97
CA LYS A 171 9.70 1.14 25.60
C LYS A 171 8.99 2.48 25.43
N ILE A 172 9.68 3.42 24.79
CA ILE A 172 9.09 4.68 24.33
C ILE A 172 9.21 4.74 22.82
N GLU A 173 8.12 4.98 22.15
CA GLU A 173 8.07 5.15 20.70
C GLU A 173 7.32 6.45 20.36
N GLY A 174 7.99 7.36 19.67
CA GLY A 174 7.40 8.58 19.12
C GLY A 174 7.41 8.53 17.61
N ASN A 175 6.36 9.02 16.97
CA ASN A 175 6.31 9.20 15.52
C ASN A 175 5.72 10.55 15.19
N LEU A 176 6.40 11.31 14.33
CA LEU A 176 5.91 12.54 13.71
C LEU A 176 5.78 12.29 12.21
N ALA A 177 4.55 12.18 11.72
CA ALA A 177 4.25 12.19 10.30
C ALA A 177 3.87 13.61 9.89
N SER A 178 4.67 14.23 9.02
CA SER A 178 4.47 15.59 8.54
C SER A 178 4.28 15.62 7.03
N GLU A 179 3.28 16.35 6.58
CA GLU A 179 3.01 16.61 5.17
C GLU A 179 2.77 18.10 4.98
N THR A 180 3.60 18.75 4.17
CA THR A 180 3.41 20.14 3.77
C THR A 180 3.25 20.22 2.26
N ARG A 181 2.20 20.89 1.80
CA ARG A 181 1.90 21.13 0.39
C ARG A 181 1.79 22.62 0.12
N MET A 182 2.31 23.03 -1.03
CA MET A 182 2.24 24.41 -1.52
C MET A 182 1.80 24.40 -2.97
N LYS A 183 1.01 25.42 -3.37
CA LYS A 183 0.59 25.59 -4.76
C LYS A 183 0.58 27.06 -5.14
N GLU A 184 1.16 27.39 -6.29
CA GLU A 184 1.14 28.72 -6.88
C GLU A 184 1.05 28.61 -8.41
N GLY A 185 -0.12 28.96 -8.95
CA GLY A 185 -0.39 28.84 -10.37
C GLY A 185 -0.15 27.41 -10.90
N PRO A 186 0.72 27.23 -11.92
CA PRO A 186 1.04 25.90 -12.47
C PRO A 186 2.00 25.08 -11.60
N TRP A 187 2.61 25.69 -10.57
CA TRP A 187 3.58 25.04 -9.69
C TRP A 187 2.92 24.47 -8.44
N SER A 188 3.30 23.27 -8.06
CA SER A 188 3.02 22.73 -6.74
C SER A 188 4.23 22.00 -6.18
N ALA A 189 4.36 22.03 -4.86
CA ALA A 189 5.39 21.30 -4.15
C ALA A 189 4.78 20.59 -2.93
N ALA A 190 5.28 19.41 -2.61
CA ALA A 190 4.93 18.71 -1.39
C ALA A 190 6.20 18.16 -0.73
N PHE A 191 6.22 18.21 0.59
CA PHE A 191 7.25 17.60 1.41
C PHE A 191 6.60 16.72 2.46
N THR A 192 6.94 15.43 2.46
CA THR A 192 6.50 14.48 3.47
C THR A 192 7.69 13.96 4.23
N THR A 193 7.55 13.79 5.54
CA THR A 193 8.58 13.16 6.37
C THR A 193 7.99 12.43 7.55
N ASN A 194 8.63 11.33 7.93
CA ASN A 194 8.36 10.62 9.17
C ASN A 194 9.62 10.67 10.04
N VAL A 195 9.48 11.25 11.22
CA VAL A 195 10.54 11.27 12.25
C VAL A 195 10.10 10.34 13.36
N ARG A 196 10.95 9.41 13.70
CA ARG A 196 10.73 8.45 14.77
C ARG A 196 11.65 8.73 15.95
N TYR A 197 11.11 8.66 17.13
CA TYR A 197 11.86 8.52 18.38
C TYR A 197 11.68 7.10 18.91
N PHE A 198 12.77 6.46 19.28
CA PHE A 198 12.73 5.11 19.84
C PHE A 198 13.71 4.98 21.01
N ASP A 199 13.23 4.46 22.14
CA ASP A 199 14.03 4.13 23.30
C ASP A 199 13.47 2.89 23.98
N GLN A 200 14.35 1.99 24.41
CA GLN A 200 14.01 0.80 25.19
C GLN A 200 15.19 0.42 26.10
N ASP A 201 14.90 -0.37 27.11
CA ASP A 201 15.90 -0.80 28.11
C ASP A 201 16.83 -1.93 27.64
N ILE A 202 16.47 -2.60 26.53
CA ILE A 202 17.33 -3.63 25.89
C ILE A 202 17.99 -3.07 24.61
N PRO A 203 19.08 -3.70 24.11
CA PRO A 203 19.70 -3.31 22.85
C PRO A 203 18.71 -3.28 21.69
N VAL A 204 18.87 -2.30 20.80
CA VAL A 204 18.05 -2.13 19.62
C VAL A 204 18.77 -2.75 18.43
N ALA A 205 18.07 -3.65 17.72
CA ALA A 205 18.62 -4.27 16.51
C ALA A 205 18.44 -3.36 15.28
N ASP A 206 19.44 -3.36 14.39
CA ASP A 206 19.32 -2.68 13.10
C ASP A 206 18.08 -3.15 12.32
N PRO A 207 17.41 -2.26 11.57
CA PRO A 207 17.76 -0.87 11.23
C PRO A 207 17.26 0.18 12.23
N LEU A 208 16.71 -0.23 13.37
CA LEU A 208 16.24 0.69 14.40
C LEU A 208 17.44 1.26 15.16
N LYS A 209 17.37 2.55 15.45
CA LYS A 209 18.38 3.24 16.28
C LYS A 209 17.70 3.86 17.50
N LYS A 210 18.36 3.86 18.63
CA LYS A 210 17.92 4.56 19.84
C LYS A 210 17.98 6.07 19.62
N GLY A 211 16.95 6.80 20.07
CA GLY A 211 16.85 8.25 19.91
C GLY A 211 16.01 8.69 18.70
N PHE A 212 16.23 9.91 18.25
CA PHE A 212 15.53 10.48 17.10
C PHE A 212 16.16 10.01 15.78
N THR A 213 15.33 9.51 14.87
CA THR A 213 15.72 9.14 13.52
C THR A 213 14.68 9.63 12.52
N VAL A 214 15.13 10.11 11.37
CA VAL A 214 14.23 10.33 10.22
C VAL A 214 14.02 8.98 9.56
N ALA A 215 12.82 8.42 9.62
CA ALA A 215 12.55 7.11 9.03
C ALA A 215 12.51 7.19 7.50
N ASN A 216 11.81 8.17 6.97
CA ASN A 216 11.76 8.47 5.54
C ASN A 216 11.44 9.95 5.29
N TRP A 217 11.74 10.42 4.10
CA TRP A 217 11.34 11.74 3.62
C TRP A 217 11.22 11.75 2.10
N LEU A 218 10.30 12.55 1.58
CA LEU A 218 10.09 12.71 0.14
C LEU A 218 9.73 14.18 -0.17
N PHE A 219 10.48 14.79 -1.06
CA PHE A 219 10.13 16.04 -1.70
C PHE A 219 9.58 15.77 -3.10
N THR A 220 8.49 16.44 -3.47
CA THR A 220 7.97 16.46 -4.84
C THR A 220 7.69 17.88 -5.28
N GLY A 221 8.18 18.24 -6.47
CA GLY A 221 7.86 19.49 -7.16
C GLY A 221 7.18 19.18 -8.48
N ASN A 222 6.05 19.81 -8.78
CA ASN A 222 5.32 19.60 -10.02
C ASN A 222 5.09 20.94 -10.73
N TYR A 223 5.15 20.89 -12.04
CA TYR A 223 4.73 21.95 -12.93
C TYR A 223 3.72 21.39 -13.93
N GLU A 224 2.53 21.98 -14.00
CA GLU A 224 1.49 21.56 -14.93
C GLU A 224 0.85 22.79 -15.60
N GLN A 225 1.11 22.94 -16.89
CA GLN A 225 0.51 23.99 -17.70
C GLN A 225 0.24 23.49 -19.13
N ASN A 226 -1.00 23.61 -19.57
CA ASN A 226 -1.44 23.14 -20.90
C ASN A 226 -1.16 21.64 -21.11
N ARG A 227 -0.22 21.33 -22.04
CA ARG A 227 0.19 19.96 -22.38
C ARG A 227 1.56 19.57 -21.80
N ILE A 228 2.13 20.42 -20.96
CA ILE A 228 3.44 20.18 -20.35
C ILE A 228 3.21 19.84 -18.89
N LYS A 229 3.72 18.68 -18.47
CA LYS A 229 3.77 18.25 -17.09
C LYS A 229 5.20 17.87 -16.75
N MET A 230 5.70 18.37 -15.64
CA MET A 230 7.02 18.03 -15.11
C MET A 230 6.89 17.69 -13.63
N LYS A 231 7.60 16.67 -13.20
CA LYS A 231 7.64 16.25 -11.80
C LYS A 231 9.06 15.92 -11.40
N LEU A 232 9.55 16.58 -10.36
CA LEU A 232 10.78 16.26 -9.66
C LEU A 232 10.44 15.59 -8.34
N SER A 233 11.07 14.47 -8.05
CA SER A 233 10.98 13.77 -6.76
C SER A 233 12.37 13.55 -6.19
N ALA A 234 12.58 13.77 -4.89
CA ALA A 234 13.85 13.53 -4.22
C ALA A 234 13.60 13.00 -2.80
N GLY A 235 14.40 12.03 -2.35
CA GLY A 235 14.26 11.34 -1.08
C GLY A 235 13.91 9.87 -1.27
N ASP A 236 12.95 9.34 -0.51
CA ASP A 236 12.49 7.96 -0.64
C ASP A 236 11.57 7.83 -1.85
N ILE A 237 12.15 7.54 -3.01
CA ILE A 237 11.42 7.39 -4.26
C ILE A 237 11.14 5.92 -4.57
N THR A 238 10.10 5.67 -5.36
CA THR A 238 9.84 4.36 -5.96
C THR A 238 9.94 4.50 -7.47
N ILE A 239 10.85 3.72 -8.07
CA ILE A 239 11.07 3.68 -9.51
C ILE A 239 10.34 2.46 -10.06
N ASN A 240 9.55 2.67 -11.12
CA ASN A 240 8.78 1.63 -11.74
C ASN A 240 8.72 1.88 -13.24
N GLU A 241 9.47 1.11 -14.00
CA GLU A 241 9.60 1.24 -15.46
C GLU A 241 8.92 0.08 -16.19
N THR A 242 9.62 -1.04 -16.33
CA THR A 242 9.08 -2.23 -16.98
C THR A 242 9.29 -3.47 -16.12
N PRO A 243 8.50 -4.54 -16.30
CA PRO A 243 8.61 -5.76 -15.50
C PRO A 243 10.01 -6.38 -15.44
N TYR A 244 10.77 -6.30 -16.51
CA TYR A 244 12.10 -6.92 -16.59
C TYR A 244 13.26 -5.98 -16.40
N THR A 245 13.05 -4.66 -16.37
CA THR A 245 14.09 -3.69 -16.04
C THR A 245 14.04 -3.30 -14.57
N ILE A 246 13.27 -2.26 -14.22
CA ILE A 246 13.09 -1.84 -12.82
C ILE A 246 11.61 -1.90 -12.47
N ALA A 247 11.26 -2.71 -11.48
CA ALA A 247 9.89 -2.86 -11.00
C ALA A 247 9.81 -2.74 -9.49
N GLY A 248 9.12 -1.69 -9.01
CA GLY A 248 8.88 -1.48 -7.57
C GLY A 248 10.15 -1.21 -6.75
N PHE A 249 11.18 -0.64 -7.34
CA PHE A 249 12.46 -0.36 -6.68
C PHE A 249 12.36 0.89 -5.82
N SER A 250 12.26 0.71 -4.50
CA SER A 250 12.12 1.79 -3.52
C SER A 250 13.44 2.06 -2.82
N ARG A 251 14.04 3.22 -3.04
CA ARG A 251 15.36 3.63 -2.53
C ARG A 251 15.44 5.15 -2.35
N LYS A 252 16.48 5.60 -1.65
CA LYS A 252 16.89 7.01 -1.69
C LYS A 252 17.32 7.36 -3.09
N GLY A 253 16.76 8.43 -3.65
CA GLY A 253 17.04 8.80 -5.02
C GLY A 253 16.44 10.15 -5.42
N THR A 254 16.67 10.47 -6.68
CA THR A 254 16.07 11.61 -7.37
C THR A 254 15.51 11.14 -8.70
N MET A 255 14.30 11.59 -9.03
CA MET A 255 13.63 11.24 -10.27
C MET A 255 12.98 12.47 -10.89
N PHE A 256 13.19 12.65 -12.18
CA PHE A 256 12.57 13.70 -12.97
C PHE A 256 11.75 13.12 -14.12
N ASN A 257 10.46 13.37 -14.10
CA ASN A 257 9.51 12.96 -15.13
C ASN A 257 9.07 14.18 -15.93
N GLY A 258 8.96 14.04 -17.23
CA GLY A 258 8.43 15.06 -18.14
C GLY A 258 7.45 14.49 -19.14
N GLU A 259 6.37 15.21 -19.39
CA GLU A 259 5.41 14.92 -20.45
C GLU A 259 5.17 16.17 -21.28
N ALA A 260 5.19 16.03 -22.61
CA ALA A 260 4.91 17.10 -23.56
C ALA A 260 4.07 16.57 -24.72
N GLY A 261 2.75 16.74 -24.63
CA GLY A 261 1.80 16.17 -25.58
C GLY A 261 1.84 14.64 -25.57
N PRO A 262 2.19 13.96 -26.68
CA PRO A 262 2.27 12.51 -26.73
C PRO A 262 3.59 11.94 -26.21
N ALA A 263 4.64 12.77 -26.11
CA ALA A 263 5.97 12.34 -25.69
C ALA A 263 6.13 12.46 -24.17
N TYR A 264 6.84 11.49 -23.57
CA TYR A 264 7.20 11.52 -22.16
C TYR A 264 8.59 10.95 -21.94
N PHE A 265 9.21 11.33 -20.84
CA PHE A 265 10.51 10.80 -20.43
C PHE A 265 10.62 10.75 -18.91
N ASN A 266 11.51 9.90 -18.44
CA ASN A 266 11.88 9.78 -17.04
C ASN A 266 13.42 9.66 -16.93
N VAL A 267 14.01 10.38 -15.98
CA VAL A 267 15.42 10.27 -15.63
C VAL A 267 15.51 10.08 -14.12
N PHE A 268 16.26 9.08 -13.68
CA PHE A 268 16.40 8.80 -12.27
C PHE A 268 17.80 8.37 -11.88
N GLY A 269 18.14 8.66 -10.63
CA GLY A 269 19.33 8.16 -9.97
C GLY A 269 18.98 7.81 -8.53
N ALA A 270 19.41 6.64 -8.06
CA ALA A 270 19.12 6.16 -6.72
C ALA A 270 20.28 5.33 -6.18
N SER A 271 20.35 5.18 -4.85
CA SER A 271 21.21 4.20 -4.20
C SER A 271 20.74 2.78 -4.54
N SER A 272 21.65 1.85 -4.79
CA SER A 272 21.32 0.43 -4.92
C SER A 272 21.10 -0.23 -3.55
N ALA A 273 21.85 0.19 -2.54
CA ALA A 273 21.70 -0.28 -1.17
C ALA A 273 20.50 0.38 -0.46
N GLN A 274 19.94 -0.33 0.51
CA GLN A 274 18.89 0.22 1.37
C GLN A 274 19.49 1.15 2.41
N THR A 275 19.20 2.44 2.30
CA THR A 275 19.62 3.45 3.28
C THR A 275 18.41 4.05 3.99
N TYR A 276 18.56 4.33 5.30
CA TYR A 276 17.48 4.86 6.12
C TYR A 276 17.80 6.28 6.59
N GLY A 277 16.76 7.04 6.85
CA GLY A 277 16.90 8.38 7.41
C GLY A 277 17.41 9.42 6.42
N VAL A 278 18.27 10.29 6.90
CA VAL A 278 18.92 11.34 6.09
C VAL A 278 20.34 10.96 5.64
N ASP A 279 20.87 9.85 6.14
CA ASP A 279 22.26 9.43 5.92
C ASP A 279 22.55 9.14 4.43
N GLY A 280 21.54 8.67 3.68
CA GLY A 280 21.62 8.46 2.23
C GLY A 280 21.43 9.73 1.38
N GLY A 281 21.24 10.90 2.00
CA GLY A 281 21.02 12.15 1.29
C GLY A 281 19.88 12.07 0.26
N ILE A 282 20.16 12.48 -0.97
CA ILE A 282 19.25 12.35 -2.12
C ILE A 282 19.47 11.04 -2.90
N GLY A 283 20.21 10.07 -2.36
CA GLY A 283 20.49 8.77 -2.98
C GLY A 283 21.50 8.81 -4.13
N ILE A 284 22.19 9.93 -4.32
CA ILE A 284 23.29 10.11 -5.26
C ILE A 284 24.53 10.33 -4.40
N GLY A 285 25.12 9.23 -3.94
CA GLY A 285 26.34 9.23 -3.14
C GLY A 285 27.59 9.04 -3.97
N ASP A 286 28.58 8.33 -3.43
CA ASP A 286 29.76 7.93 -4.18
C ASP A 286 29.37 6.99 -5.32
N VAL A 287 29.45 7.48 -6.53
CA VAL A 287 28.93 6.86 -7.76
C VAL A 287 29.72 5.60 -8.15
N SER A 288 30.80 5.29 -7.44
CA SER A 288 31.69 4.17 -7.79
C SER A 288 31.15 2.81 -7.39
N GLU A 289 30.40 2.69 -6.29
CA GLU A 289 30.08 1.39 -5.69
C GLU A 289 28.58 1.17 -5.41
N ASP A 290 27.78 2.23 -5.23
CA ASP A 290 26.39 2.17 -4.80
C ASP A 290 25.51 3.12 -5.60
N HIS A 291 25.06 2.69 -6.78
CA HIS A 291 24.14 3.50 -7.58
C HIS A 291 23.30 2.70 -8.57
N VAL A 292 22.16 3.25 -8.92
CA VAL A 292 21.34 2.86 -10.06
C VAL A 292 20.93 4.12 -10.79
N PHE A 293 21.34 4.26 -12.05
CA PHE A 293 20.91 5.34 -12.94
C PHE A 293 20.09 4.81 -14.09
N GLY A 294 19.10 5.56 -14.50
CA GLY A 294 18.32 5.18 -15.66
C GLY A 294 17.66 6.37 -16.35
N VAL A 295 17.41 6.15 -17.63
CA VAL A 295 16.63 7.05 -18.47
C VAL A 295 15.65 6.23 -19.29
N SER A 296 14.39 6.67 -19.31
CA SER A 296 13.39 6.13 -20.20
C SER A 296 12.71 7.24 -20.98
N GLY A 297 12.19 6.88 -22.15
CA GLY A 297 11.42 7.79 -22.97
C GLY A 297 10.43 7.05 -23.83
N GLY A 298 9.29 7.65 -24.09
CA GLY A 298 8.26 7.02 -24.87
C GLY A 298 7.34 8.01 -25.58
N VAL A 299 6.52 7.44 -26.45
CA VAL A 299 5.54 8.19 -27.22
C VAL A 299 4.20 7.46 -27.26
N LYS A 300 3.14 8.19 -26.92
CA LYS A 300 1.76 7.73 -26.97
C LYS A 300 1.12 8.18 -28.29
N LEU A 301 0.72 7.24 -29.12
CA LEU A 301 0.17 7.47 -30.44
C LEU A 301 -1.32 7.08 -30.49
N PHE A 302 -2.03 7.60 -31.48
CA PHE A 302 -3.44 7.27 -31.75
C PHE A 302 -4.34 7.43 -30.53
N GLU A 303 -4.31 8.58 -29.88
CA GLU A 303 -5.09 8.85 -28.64
C GLU A 303 -4.75 7.89 -27.49
N ASN A 304 -3.47 7.61 -27.28
CA ASN A 304 -2.93 6.68 -26.29
C ASN A 304 -3.26 5.19 -26.52
N LYS A 305 -3.68 4.82 -27.73
CA LYS A 305 -3.96 3.41 -28.06
C LYS A 305 -2.69 2.61 -28.30
N VAL A 306 -1.60 3.25 -28.60
CA VAL A 306 -0.28 2.65 -28.79
C VAL A 306 0.71 3.45 -27.97
N ASP A 307 1.47 2.79 -27.10
CA ASP A 307 2.55 3.38 -26.31
C ASP A 307 3.84 2.60 -26.60
N PHE A 308 4.84 3.29 -27.07
CA PHE A 308 6.18 2.75 -27.29
C PHE A 308 7.16 3.43 -26.34
N ARG A 309 7.92 2.62 -25.59
CA ARG A 309 8.89 3.07 -24.60
C ARG A 309 10.24 2.39 -24.82
N THR A 310 11.30 3.15 -24.62
CA THR A 310 12.66 2.65 -24.48
C THR A 310 13.20 3.00 -23.12
N ILE A 311 14.03 2.14 -22.56
CA ILE A 311 14.67 2.34 -21.27
C ILE A 311 16.13 1.91 -21.32
N TYR A 312 16.99 2.66 -20.65
CA TYR A 312 18.35 2.27 -20.32
C TYR A 312 18.57 2.41 -18.82
N VAL A 313 19.15 1.38 -18.21
CA VAL A 313 19.51 1.38 -16.79
C VAL A 313 20.91 0.84 -16.63
N THR A 314 21.69 1.48 -15.77
CA THR A 314 23.02 1.02 -15.35
C THR A 314 23.16 1.14 -13.84
N GLY A 315 23.96 0.30 -13.22
CA GLY A 315 24.16 0.38 -11.78
C GLY A 315 25.25 -0.54 -11.25
N THR A 316 25.60 -0.27 -9.99
CA THR A 316 26.49 -1.08 -9.16
C THR A 316 25.81 -1.35 -7.82
N ASP A 317 26.05 -2.51 -7.22
CA ASP A 317 25.47 -2.90 -5.93
C ASP A 317 26.53 -3.61 -5.09
N PRO A 318 27.01 -2.98 -3.99
CA PRO A 318 27.97 -3.56 -3.09
C PRO A 318 27.35 -4.56 -2.09
N SER A 319 26.03 -4.74 -2.11
CA SER A 319 25.36 -5.64 -1.17
C SER A 319 25.77 -7.08 -1.41
N ALA A 320 26.61 -7.62 -0.55
CA ALA A 320 26.86 -9.02 -0.44
C ALA A 320 25.55 -9.74 -0.10
N THR A 321 25.04 -10.59 -0.98
CA THR A 321 23.98 -11.54 -0.63
C THR A 321 24.61 -12.64 0.22
N GLY A 322 24.99 -12.30 1.46
CA GLY A 322 25.53 -13.27 2.42
C GLY A 322 24.42 -14.13 2.98
N ILE A 323 24.16 -15.28 2.35
CA ILE A 323 23.74 -16.44 3.12
C ILE A 323 25.04 -17.02 3.69
N PRO A 324 25.20 -17.13 5.02
CA PRO A 324 26.40 -17.76 5.57
C PRO A 324 26.56 -19.16 4.97
N VAL A 325 27.70 -19.45 4.39
CA VAL A 325 28.02 -20.80 3.96
C VAL A 325 28.06 -21.64 5.22
N SER A 326 27.04 -22.47 5.42
CA SER A 326 27.14 -23.58 6.37
C SER A 326 28.29 -24.47 5.93
N THR A 327 29.32 -24.61 6.76
CA THR A 327 30.44 -25.54 6.56
C THR A 327 30.06 -26.99 6.78
N THR A 328 28.79 -27.31 6.93
CA THR A 328 28.23 -28.66 6.91
C THR A 328 28.11 -29.15 5.47
N PRO A 329 28.46 -30.41 5.18
CA PRO A 329 28.31 -30.96 3.84
C PRO A 329 26.88 -30.78 3.33
N PRO A 330 26.68 -30.42 2.07
CA PRO A 330 25.37 -30.09 1.52
C PRO A 330 24.43 -31.29 1.69
N ALA A 331 23.28 -31.06 2.29
CA ALA A 331 22.11 -31.85 2.00
C ALA A 331 21.90 -31.85 0.47
N PRO A 332 21.31 -32.90 -0.13
CA PRO A 332 21.21 -33.03 -1.59
C PRO A 332 20.65 -31.73 -2.17
N ALA A 333 21.40 -31.18 -3.12
CA ALA A 333 21.20 -29.85 -3.67
C ALA A 333 19.76 -29.65 -4.11
N GLN A 334 19.12 -28.66 -3.53
CA GLN A 334 17.87 -28.13 -4.10
C GLN A 334 18.20 -27.56 -5.48
N PRO A 335 17.54 -28.03 -6.54
CA PRO A 335 17.90 -27.69 -7.90
C PRO A 335 17.36 -26.33 -8.30
N ASN A 336 17.80 -25.25 -7.86
CA ASN A 336 17.45 -23.91 -8.38
C ASN A 336 18.33 -22.81 -7.80
N VAL A 337 19.55 -23.11 -7.38
CA VAL A 337 20.47 -22.10 -6.87
C VAL A 337 21.51 -21.74 -7.93
N TYR A 338 21.03 -21.29 -9.08
CA TYR A 338 21.86 -20.51 -9.97
C TYR A 338 22.00 -19.11 -9.40
N GLY A 339 23.17 -18.78 -8.91
CA GLY A 339 23.53 -17.43 -8.50
C GLY A 339 23.62 -17.16 -7.01
N ASN A 340 23.63 -18.17 -6.14
CA ASN A 340 24.06 -18.02 -4.75
C ASN A 340 25.55 -18.43 -4.59
N SER A 341 26.42 -17.94 -5.46
CA SER A 341 27.79 -17.76 -5.02
C SER A 341 27.75 -16.58 -4.02
N THR A 342 28.17 -16.83 -2.81
CA THR A 342 28.46 -15.80 -1.80
C THR A 342 29.68 -15.01 -2.27
N THR A 343 29.49 -14.22 -3.34
CA THR A 343 30.50 -13.27 -3.77
C THR A 343 30.37 -12.07 -2.86
N THR A 344 31.44 -11.78 -2.14
CA THR A 344 31.61 -10.56 -1.36
C THR A 344 31.92 -9.34 -2.25
N GLY A 345 31.77 -9.49 -3.56
CA GLY A 345 32.13 -8.51 -4.57
C GLY A 345 31.04 -7.54 -4.93
N ILE A 346 31.44 -6.47 -5.61
CA ILE A 346 30.55 -5.44 -6.16
C ILE A 346 29.94 -5.96 -7.45
N LYS A 347 28.61 -5.98 -7.55
CA LYS A 347 27.86 -6.32 -8.77
C LYS A 347 27.78 -5.10 -9.69
N GLN A 348 27.84 -5.31 -10.99
CA GLN A 348 27.65 -4.25 -11.97
C GLN A 348 26.79 -4.74 -13.14
N GLY A 349 25.88 -3.91 -13.62
CA GLY A 349 25.01 -4.28 -14.75
C GLY A 349 24.48 -3.11 -15.54
N ASP A 350 24.22 -3.39 -16.82
CA ASP A 350 23.59 -2.51 -17.77
C ASP A 350 22.40 -3.22 -18.41
N VAL A 351 21.29 -2.57 -18.67
CA VAL A 351 20.14 -3.10 -19.40
C VAL A 351 19.58 -2.05 -20.36
N VAL A 352 19.24 -2.51 -21.58
CA VAL A 352 18.45 -1.74 -22.55
C VAL A 352 17.17 -2.49 -22.79
N GLY A 353 16.02 -1.82 -22.66
CA GLY A 353 14.71 -2.39 -22.82
C GLY A 353 13.83 -1.62 -23.81
N PHE A 354 12.91 -2.34 -24.42
CA PHE A 354 11.89 -1.82 -25.33
C PHE A 354 10.53 -2.40 -24.94
N LEU A 355 9.57 -1.54 -24.74
CA LEU A 355 8.20 -1.92 -24.41
C LEU A 355 7.23 -1.32 -25.42
N LEU A 356 6.37 -2.16 -25.98
CA LEU A 356 5.23 -1.76 -26.81
C LEU A 356 3.95 -2.21 -26.16
N THR A 357 3.07 -1.28 -25.82
CA THR A 357 1.72 -1.59 -25.35
C THR A 357 0.67 -1.08 -26.32
N THR A 358 -0.40 -1.85 -26.53
CA THR A 358 -1.51 -1.43 -27.36
C THR A 358 -2.86 -1.67 -26.70
N ASP A 359 -3.81 -0.77 -26.91
CA ASP A 359 -5.23 -0.90 -26.55
C ASP A 359 -6.11 -0.35 -27.69
N ILE A 360 -6.07 -1.04 -28.82
CA ILE A 360 -6.74 -0.55 -30.05
C ILE A 360 -8.25 -0.69 -29.96
N PHE A 361 -8.75 -1.69 -29.23
CA PHE A 361 -10.17 -2.04 -29.16
C PHE A 361 -10.81 -1.78 -27.80
N GLN A 362 -10.38 -0.76 -27.06
CA GLN A 362 -10.97 -0.31 -25.79
C GLN A 362 -11.15 -1.47 -24.79
N ASN A 363 -10.04 -2.03 -24.33
CA ASN A 363 -9.96 -3.17 -23.42
C ASN A 363 -10.39 -4.53 -23.98
N ARG A 364 -10.94 -4.61 -25.18
CA ARG A 364 -11.31 -5.90 -25.77
C ARG A 364 -10.11 -6.70 -26.26
N PHE A 365 -9.07 -5.99 -26.68
CA PHE A 365 -7.82 -6.58 -27.13
C PHE A 365 -6.65 -5.65 -26.80
N LYS A 366 -5.80 -6.08 -25.88
CA LYS A 366 -4.59 -5.40 -25.47
C LYS A 366 -3.39 -6.28 -25.77
N THR A 367 -2.28 -5.67 -26.16
CA THR A 367 -1.00 -6.35 -26.25
C THR A 367 0.06 -5.59 -25.45
N GLU A 368 0.99 -6.34 -24.93
CA GLU A 368 2.19 -5.82 -24.29
C GLU A 368 3.36 -6.70 -24.74
N MET A 369 4.34 -6.10 -25.36
CA MET A 369 5.55 -6.78 -25.86
C MET A 369 6.76 -6.06 -25.30
N GLU A 370 7.63 -6.83 -24.65
CA GLU A 370 8.85 -6.34 -24.02
C GLU A 370 10.04 -7.16 -24.52
N ALA A 371 11.15 -6.48 -24.79
CA ALA A 371 12.40 -7.09 -25.17
C ALA A 371 13.56 -6.34 -24.52
N ASP A 372 14.33 -7.05 -23.71
CA ASP A 372 15.39 -6.49 -22.90
C ASP A 372 16.70 -7.21 -23.10
N PHE A 373 17.79 -6.47 -23.07
CA PHE A 373 19.15 -6.96 -23.25
C PHE A 373 20.02 -6.46 -22.11
N SER A 374 20.58 -7.39 -21.33
CA SER A 374 21.43 -7.08 -20.19
C SER A 374 22.87 -7.51 -20.41
N ARG A 375 23.77 -6.77 -19.75
CA ARG A 375 25.17 -7.18 -19.54
C ARG A 375 25.42 -7.07 -18.04
N PHE A 376 25.77 -8.16 -17.40
CA PHE A 376 25.85 -8.23 -15.95
C PHE A 376 27.11 -8.97 -15.49
N ASP A 377 27.73 -8.39 -14.47
CA ASP A 377 28.88 -8.92 -13.77
C ASP A 377 28.49 -9.11 -12.29
N PRO A 378 28.52 -10.34 -11.78
CA PRO A 378 28.18 -10.60 -10.39
C PRO A 378 29.26 -10.17 -9.40
N ASP A 379 30.51 -9.99 -9.86
CA ASP A 379 31.63 -9.58 -9.02
C ASP A 379 32.76 -8.95 -9.87
N ILE A 380 32.80 -7.62 -9.92
CA ILE A 380 33.83 -6.88 -10.68
C ILE A 380 35.24 -7.00 -10.10
N SER A 381 35.43 -7.66 -8.96
CA SER A 381 36.75 -7.89 -8.34
C SER A 381 37.41 -9.17 -8.85
N ASP A 382 36.68 -10.04 -9.54
CA ASP A 382 37.22 -11.26 -10.15
C ASP A 382 37.74 -11.00 -11.59
N GLU A 383 38.30 -12.02 -12.24
CA GLU A 383 38.84 -11.94 -13.62
C GLU A 383 37.78 -12.27 -14.69
N PHE A 384 36.50 -12.52 -14.29
CA PHE A 384 35.46 -12.88 -15.24
C PHE A 384 34.80 -11.62 -15.85
N GLU A 385 34.52 -11.69 -17.15
CA GLU A 385 33.89 -10.61 -17.88
C GLU A 385 32.38 -10.61 -17.69
N LYS A 386 31.76 -9.42 -17.89
CA LYS A 386 30.31 -9.26 -17.95
C LYS A 386 29.67 -10.23 -18.94
N LYS A 387 28.65 -10.95 -18.51
CA LYS A 387 27.85 -11.84 -19.37
C LYS A 387 26.66 -11.10 -19.97
N SER A 388 26.45 -11.30 -21.26
CA SER A 388 25.28 -10.78 -21.97
C SER A 388 24.14 -11.78 -21.93
N SER A 389 22.94 -11.31 -21.73
CA SER A 389 21.72 -12.12 -21.74
C SER A 389 20.52 -11.29 -22.17
N SER A 390 19.39 -11.95 -22.44
CA SER A 390 18.17 -11.28 -22.90
C SER A 390 16.93 -11.80 -22.17
N ALA A 391 15.89 -10.96 -22.15
CA ALA A 391 14.57 -11.35 -21.68
C ALA A 391 13.52 -10.86 -22.67
N TYR A 392 12.48 -11.67 -22.88
CA TYR A 392 11.38 -11.37 -23.80
C TYR A 392 10.05 -11.69 -23.13
N ARG A 393 9.08 -10.83 -23.36
CA ARG A 393 7.72 -11.00 -22.86
C ARG A 393 6.72 -10.60 -23.92
N ALA A 394 5.71 -11.44 -24.13
CA ALA A 394 4.59 -11.14 -24.99
C ALA A 394 3.30 -11.47 -24.25
N LYS A 395 2.49 -10.47 -24.01
CA LYS A 395 1.21 -10.58 -23.31
C LYS A 395 0.09 -10.10 -24.22
N ILE A 396 -0.97 -10.89 -24.32
CA ILE A 396 -2.20 -10.57 -25.03
C ILE A 396 -3.34 -10.78 -24.05
N GLY A 397 -4.25 -9.83 -23.95
CA GLY A 397 -5.39 -9.96 -23.04
C GLY A 397 -6.53 -9.05 -23.40
N GLY A 398 -7.68 -9.28 -22.78
CA GLY A 398 -8.83 -8.44 -22.99
C GLY A 398 -10.06 -8.88 -22.21
N ALA A 399 -11.12 -8.07 -22.33
CA ALA A 399 -12.43 -8.34 -21.77
C ALA A 399 -13.51 -8.11 -22.83
N ILE A 400 -14.36 -9.11 -23.04
CA ILE A 400 -15.50 -9.05 -23.97
C ILE A 400 -16.76 -9.40 -23.19
N ASN A 401 -17.47 -8.37 -22.75
CA ASN A 401 -18.68 -8.51 -21.91
C ASN A 401 -18.42 -9.37 -20.64
N TRP A 402 -18.91 -10.59 -20.63
CA TRP A 402 -18.81 -11.55 -19.54
C TRP A 402 -17.54 -12.40 -19.58
N PHE A 403 -16.72 -12.28 -20.62
CA PHE A 403 -15.52 -13.11 -20.84
C PHE A 403 -14.24 -12.28 -20.74
N THR A 404 -13.28 -12.73 -19.95
CA THR A 404 -11.93 -12.19 -19.86
C THR A 404 -10.92 -13.24 -20.29
N TYR A 405 -9.83 -12.81 -20.91
CA TYR A 405 -8.75 -13.70 -21.32
C TYR A 405 -7.40 -13.00 -21.24
N GLU A 406 -6.39 -13.78 -20.98
CA GLU A 406 -5.00 -13.36 -20.98
C GLU A 406 -4.10 -14.53 -21.41
N ALA A 407 -3.15 -14.27 -22.28
CA ALA A 407 -2.09 -15.17 -22.65
C ALA A 407 -0.76 -14.45 -22.49
N LEU A 408 0.18 -15.09 -21.82
CA LEU A 408 1.51 -14.59 -21.57
C LEU A 408 2.52 -15.64 -22.04
N TYR A 409 3.52 -15.19 -22.80
CA TYR A 409 4.74 -15.92 -23.06
C TYR A 409 5.91 -15.14 -22.49
N GLU A 410 6.85 -15.81 -21.84
CA GLU A 410 8.08 -15.22 -21.34
C GLU A 410 9.29 -16.10 -21.56
N TYR A 411 10.42 -15.44 -21.75
CA TYR A 411 11.75 -16.03 -21.80
C TYR A 411 12.69 -15.11 -21.02
N ILE A 412 13.43 -15.64 -20.08
CA ILE A 412 14.44 -14.93 -19.30
C ILE A 412 15.69 -15.79 -19.28
N GLY A 413 16.75 -15.32 -19.92
CA GLY A 413 18.00 -16.05 -20.05
C GLY A 413 18.70 -16.31 -18.71
N LYS A 414 19.56 -17.30 -18.67
CA LYS A 414 20.29 -17.76 -17.47
C LYS A 414 21.07 -16.64 -16.77
N PHE A 415 21.73 -15.79 -17.55
CA PHE A 415 22.57 -14.70 -17.03
C PHE A 415 21.87 -13.34 -17.02
N TYR A 416 20.58 -13.31 -17.37
CA TYR A 416 19.82 -12.07 -17.33
C TYR A 416 19.71 -11.54 -15.90
N SER A 417 20.18 -10.32 -15.66
CA SER A 417 20.15 -9.70 -14.33
C SER A 417 20.15 -8.18 -14.45
N VAL A 418 19.48 -7.53 -13.52
CA VAL A 418 19.36 -6.06 -13.44
C VAL A 418 19.52 -5.65 -11.97
N ILE A 419 20.35 -4.65 -11.71
CA ILE A 419 20.60 -4.15 -10.34
C ILE A 419 19.30 -3.67 -9.68
N GLY A 420 18.43 -2.99 -10.40
CA GLY A 420 17.15 -2.50 -9.88
C GLY A 420 16.02 -3.51 -9.76
N ASN A 421 16.27 -4.82 -10.04
CA ASN A 421 15.26 -5.87 -9.98
C ASN A 421 15.85 -7.21 -9.48
N PRO A 422 16.34 -7.26 -8.23
CA PRO A 422 17.05 -8.43 -7.72
C PRO A 422 16.14 -9.65 -7.52
N SER A 423 14.83 -9.49 -7.46
CA SER A 423 13.85 -10.56 -7.26
C SER A 423 13.37 -11.20 -8.58
N LEU A 424 13.87 -10.75 -9.72
CA LEU A 424 13.49 -11.30 -11.01
C LEU A 424 13.92 -12.77 -11.12
N THR A 425 12.96 -13.66 -11.39
CA THR A 425 13.24 -15.07 -11.64
C THR A 425 14.01 -15.20 -12.97
N LYS A 426 15.19 -15.78 -12.92
CA LYS A 426 16.09 -15.98 -14.07
C LYS A 426 15.96 -17.39 -14.61
N ASP A 427 16.61 -17.64 -15.77
CA ASP A 427 16.72 -18.96 -16.36
C ASP A 427 15.36 -19.64 -16.50
N ARG A 428 14.43 -18.95 -17.16
CA ARG A 428 13.03 -19.38 -17.24
C ARG A 428 12.44 -19.11 -18.61
N GLN A 429 11.71 -20.08 -19.14
CA GLN A 429 10.86 -19.88 -20.31
C GLN A 429 9.53 -20.60 -20.15
N GLY A 430 8.48 -20.05 -20.73
CA GLY A 430 7.18 -20.70 -20.72
C GLY A 430 6.03 -19.79 -21.08
N PHE A 431 4.85 -20.31 -20.84
CA PHE A 431 3.61 -19.59 -21.11
C PHE A 431 2.60 -19.79 -20.00
N SER A 432 1.70 -18.83 -19.87
CA SER A 432 0.47 -18.95 -19.09
C SER A 432 -0.73 -18.47 -19.89
N LEU A 433 -1.86 -19.15 -19.66
CA LEU A 433 -3.15 -18.82 -20.23
C LEU A 433 -4.13 -18.67 -19.07
N GLN A 434 -4.87 -17.59 -19.04
CA GLN A 434 -5.92 -17.35 -18.06
C GLN A 434 -7.20 -16.95 -18.78
N SER A 435 -8.33 -17.49 -18.36
CA SER A 435 -9.64 -17.07 -18.85
C SER A 435 -10.64 -17.01 -17.71
N GLY A 436 -11.58 -16.10 -17.81
CA GLY A 436 -12.65 -15.90 -16.84
C GLY A 436 -13.99 -15.68 -17.51
N VAL A 437 -15.02 -16.31 -16.95
CA VAL A 437 -16.42 -16.15 -17.33
C VAL A 437 -17.16 -15.57 -16.15
N ASN A 438 -17.64 -14.33 -16.28
CA ASN A 438 -18.36 -13.59 -15.24
C ASN A 438 -19.83 -13.45 -15.63
N LEU A 439 -20.68 -14.29 -15.09
CA LEU A 439 -22.14 -14.20 -15.19
C LEU A 439 -22.70 -13.57 -13.92
N ALA A 440 -23.95 -13.12 -13.94
CA ALA A 440 -24.55 -12.40 -12.81
C ALA A 440 -24.35 -13.12 -11.45
N ASP A 441 -24.51 -14.44 -11.43
CA ASP A 441 -24.50 -15.25 -10.20
C ASP A 441 -23.38 -16.30 -10.20
N GLN A 442 -22.55 -16.35 -11.24
CA GLN A 442 -21.54 -17.38 -11.42
C GLN A 442 -20.25 -16.78 -11.94
N ASN A 443 -19.15 -17.30 -11.43
CA ASN A 443 -17.82 -16.95 -11.93
C ASN A 443 -17.04 -18.26 -12.15
N ILE A 444 -16.47 -18.41 -13.35
CA ILE A 444 -15.60 -19.53 -13.70
C ILE A 444 -14.27 -18.92 -14.09
N SER A 445 -13.18 -19.39 -13.50
CA SER A 445 -11.83 -19.05 -13.93
C SER A 445 -11.03 -20.31 -14.24
N VAL A 446 -10.29 -20.27 -15.33
CA VAL A 446 -9.38 -21.32 -15.74
C VAL A 446 -8.01 -20.69 -15.97
N MET A 447 -6.99 -21.27 -15.37
CA MET A 447 -5.60 -20.89 -15.57
C MET A 447 -4.80 -22.13 -15.89
N THR A 448 -3.89 -22.03 -16.86
CA THR A 448 -2.87 -23.04 -17.09
C THR A 448 -1.53 -22.37 -17.39
N SER A 449 -0.47 -22.96 -16.94
CA SER A 449 0.89 -22.49 -17.21
C SER A 449 1.84 -23.65 -17.37
N ARG A 450 2.87 -23.46 -18.18
CA ARG A 450 3.99 -24.37 -18.31
C ARG A 450 5.28 -23.57 -18.43
N TYR A 451 6.19 -23.83 -17.51
CA TYR A 451 7.49 -23.18 -17.46
C TYR A 451 8.60 -24.23 -17.34
N SER A 452 9.74 -23.93 -17.92
CA SER A 452 10.97 -24.68 -17.74
C SER A 452 12.11 -23.74 -17.34
N ASP A 453 13.00 -24.22 -16.51
CA ASP A 453 14.31 -23.64 -16.26
C ASP A 453 15.37 -24.22 -17.19
N ASN A 454 16.64 -23.92 -16.90
CA ASN A 454 17.80 -24.36 -17.69
C ASN A 454 17.60 -24.12 -19.20
N VAL A 455 17.20 -22.88 -19.54
CA VAL A 455 16.79 -22.49 -20.91
C VAL A 455 17.94 -22.58 -21.93
N GLU A 456 19.19 -22.53 -21.48
CA GLU A 456 20.39 -22.65 -22.30
C GLU A 456 20.92 -24.08 -22.35
N SER A 457 20.21 -25.05 -21.72
CA SER A 457 20.56 -26.47 -21.71
C SER A 457 21.97 -26.75 -21.16
N ASP A 458 22.32 -26.14 -20.02
CA ASP A 458 23.58 -26.39 -19.33
C ASP A 458 23.63 -27.86 -18.84
N PRO A 459 24.60 -28.66 -19.28
CA PRO A 459 24.66 -30.10 -18.92
C PRO A 459 25.01 -30.38 -17.45
N LEU A 460 25.39 -29.35 -16.69
CA LEU A 460 25.69 -29.48 -15.26
C LEU A 460 24.42 -29.47 -14.38
N PHE A 461 23.27 -29.18 -14.96
CA PHE A 461 22.01 -29.02 -14.22
C PHE A 461 20.86 -29.70 -14.97
N PRO A 462 19.89 -30.28 -14.24
CA PRO A 462 18.68 -30.78 -14.85
C PRO A 462 17.83 -29.65 -15.40
N GLN A 463 16.99 -29.92 -16.37
CA GLN A 463 15.92 -29.05 -16.78
C GLN A 463 14.63 -29.41 -16.00
N ILE A 464 14.10 -28.51 -15.21
CA ILE A 464 12.84 -28.71 -14.48
C ILE A 464 11.70 -28.08 -15.25
N ILE A 465 10.68 -28.88 -15.53
CA ILE A 465 9.45 -28.42 -16.18
C ILE A 465 8.33 -28.44 -15.15
N SER A 466 7.73 -27.27 -14.90
CA SER A 466 6.56 -27.12 -14.04
C SER A 466 5.33 -26.81 -14.88
N THR A 467 4.34 -27.67 -14.83
CA THR A 467 3.02 -27.46 -15.46
C THR A 467 1.98 -27.32 -14.38
N GLN A 468 1.19 -26.25 -14.43
CA GLN A 468 0.12 -25.99 -13.49
C GLN A 468 -1.20 -25.77 -14.23
N GLY A 469 -2.27 -26.38 -13.73
CA GLY A 469 -3.64 -26.13 -14.13
C GLY A 469 -4.49 -25.78 -12.91
N ASN A 470 -5.37 -24.79 -13.05
CA ASN A 470 -6.33 -24.41 -12.01
C ASN A 470 -7.68 -24.13 -12.66
N VAL A 471 -8.73 -24.68 -12.07
CA VAL A 471 -10.13 -24.39 -12.42
C VAL A 471 -10.85 -23.99 -11.15
N SER A 472 -11.43 -22.80 -11.14
CA SER A 472 -12.21 -22.28 -10.03
C SER A 472 -13.63 -21.94 -10.49
N TYR A 473 -14.61 -22.36 -9.71
CA TYR A 473 -16.02 -22.06 -9.93
C TYR A 473 -16.63 -21.46 -8.68
N GLN A 474 -17.32 -20.34 -8.83
CA GLN A 474 -18.07 -19.67 -7.77
C GLN A 474 -19.53 -19.55 -8.17
N PHE A 475 -20.44 -19.84 -7.26
CA PHE A 475 -21.88 -19.82 -7.43
C PHE A 475 -22.54 -19.03 -6.30
N ASN A 476 -23.17 -17.90 -6.64
CA ASN A 476 -23.73 -16.94 -5.69
C ASN A 476 -25.26 -16.77 -5.83
N LYS A 477 -25.94 -17.66 -6.57
CA LYS A 477 -27.38 -17.56 -6.81
C LYS A 477 -28.23 -17.89 -5.59
N ILE A 478 -27.70 -18.71 -4.68
CA ILE A 478 -28.42 -19.05 -3.44
C ILE A 478 -28.30 -17.86 -2.47
N PRO A 479 -29.41 -17.21 -2.10
CA PRO A 479 -29.34 -16.07 -1.18
C PRO A 479 -28.59 -16.46 0.10
N TYR A 480 -27.62 -15.62 0.49
CA TYR A 480 -26.79 -15.76 1.67
C TYR A 480 -25.78 -16.93 1.66
N VAL A 481 -25.78 -17.81 0.65
CA VAL A 481 -24.96 -19.03 0.61
C VAL A 481 -24.08 -19.05 -0.64
N PRO A 482 -22.93 -18.33 -0.65
CA PRO A 482 -21.94 -18.45 -1.71
C PRO A 482 -21.27 -19.84 -1.64
N LEU A 483 -21.17 -20.48 -2.80
CA LEU A 483 -20.47 -21.74 -2.98
C LEU A 483 -19.27 -21.56 -3.86
N GLY A 484 -18.18 -22.23 -3.58
CA GLY A 484 -16.97 -22.26 -4.39
C GLY A 484 -16.38 -23.64 -4.49
N PHE A 485 -15.79 -23.93 -5.65
CA PHE A 485 -15.00 -25.13 -5.88
C PHE A 485 -13.75 -24.77 -6.66
N THR A 486 -12.63 -25.34 -6.27
CA THR A 486 -11.34 -25.17 -6.96
C THR A 486 -10.66 -26.50 -7.09
N TYR A 487 -10.19 -26.79 -8.30
CA TYR A 487 -9.29 -27.88 -8.60
C TYR A 487 -7.98 -27.34 -9.10
N GLN A 488 -6.87 -27.79 -8.56
CA GLN A 488 -5.52 -27.45 -8.99
C GLN A 488 -4.72 -28.70 -9.22
N LYS A 489 -3.99 -28.73 -10.34
CA LYS A 489 -2.98 -29.73 -10.64
C LYS A 489 -1.63 -29.08 -10.88
N ILE A 490 -0.60 -29.57 -10.23
CA ILE A 490 0.80 -29.18 -10.45
C ILE A 490 1.58 -30.43 -10.81
N ILE A 491 2.34 -30.37 -11.89
CA ILE A 491 3.23 -31.42 -12.36
C ILE A 491 4.62 -30.81 -12.43
N GLN A 492 5.57 -31.40 -11.73
CA GLN A 492 7.00 -31.05 -11.82
C GLN A 492 7.77 -32.27 -12.30
N GLU A 493 8.47 -32.14 -13.41
CA GLU A 493 9.29 -33.19 -14.02
C GLU A 493 10.64 -32.62 -14.35
N SER A 494 11.69 -33.40 -14.14
CA SER A 494 13.02 -33.05 -14.59
C SER A 494 13.44 -33.89 -15.81
N SER A 495 14.36 -33.35 -16.56
CA SER A 495 15.00 -34.05 -17.70
C SER A 495 16.46 -33.60 -17.81
N ASN A 496 17.27 -34.35 -18.55
CA ASN A 496 18.70 -34.08 -18.75
C ASN A 496 19.48 -34.03 -17.42
N GLU A 497 19.17 -34.92 -16.49
CA GLU A 497 19.85 -34.99 -15.21
C GLU A 497 21.35 -35.26 -15.38
N PRO A 498 22.22 -34.49 -14.71
CA PRO A 498 23.64 -34.78 -14.65
C PRO A 498 23.91 -36.16 -14.04
N PRO A 499 25.01 -36.84 -14.41
CA PRO A 499 25.34 -38.12 -13.83
C PRO A 499 25.38 -38.08 -12.29
N GLY A 500 24.57 -38.95 -11.66
CA GLY A 500 24.46 -39.04 -10.19
C GLY A 500 23.39 -38.15 -9.55
N SER A 501 22.69 -37.31 -10.31
CA SER A 501 21.53 -36.59 -9.84
C SER A 501 20.28 -37.47 -9.84
N LEU A 502 19.40 -37.27 -8.85
CA LEU A 502 18.09 -37.91 -8.81
C LEU A 502 17.08 -37.13 -9.65
N PRO A 503 16.20 -37.82 -10.42
CA PRO A 503 15.14 -37.15 -11.15
C PRO A 503 14.11 -36.52 -10.21
N ILE A 504 13.40 -35.50 -10.68
CA ILE A 504 12.22 -34.94 -10.05
C ILE A 504 11.01 -35.36 -10.88
N SER A 505 10.01 -35.96 -10.25
CA SER A 505 8.74 -36.29 -10.88
C SER A 505 7.66 -36.31 -9.82
N THR A 506 7.02 -35.13 -9.57
CA THR A 506 6.00 -35.00 -8.56
C THR A 506 4.70 -34.46 -9.16
N TYR A 507 3.58 -35.10 -8.82
CA TYR A 507 2.26 -34.74 -9.27
C TYR A 507 1.43 -34.35 -8.04
N THR A 508 0.93 -33.14 -8.03
CA THR A 508 0.09 -32.64 -6.94
C THR A 508 -1.31 -32.34 -7.46
N ASP A 509 -2.30 -33.03 -6.91
CA ASP A 509 -3.71 -32.77 -7.15
C ASP A 509 -4.32 -32.17 -5.89
N THR A 510 -4.94 -30.97 -5.99
CA THR A 510 -5.60 -30.32 -4.87
C THR A 510 -7.06 -30.00 -5.21
N TYR A 511 -7.97 -30.48 -4.38
CA TYR A 511 -9.41 -30.24 -4.46
C TYR A 511 -9.81 -29.36 -3.26
N SER A 512 -10.44 -28.23 -3.51
CA SER A 512 -10.91 -27.35 -2.45
C SER A 512 -12.36 -26.96 -2.71
N ALA A 513 -13.15 -26.90 -1.66
CA ALA A 513 -14.50 -26.36 -1.71
C ALA A 513 -14.67 -25.24 -0.68
N ARG A 514 -15.62 -24.38 -0.91
CA ARG A 514 -16.02 -23.34 0.03
C ARG A 514 -17.53 -23.28 0.10
N VAL A 515 -18.06 -23.30 1.31
CA VAL A 515 -19.47 -23.06 1.60
C VAL A 515 -19.55 -21.90 2.58
N GLY A 516 -20.07 -20.77 2.12
CA GLY A 516 -20.30 -19.60 2.95
C GLY A 516 -21.76 -19.48 3.39
N PHE A 517 -22.00 -18.78 4.49
CA PHE A 517 -23.30 -18.27 4.87
C PHE A 517 -23.13 -16.87 5.44
N THR A 518 -23.83 -15.88 4.86
CA THR A 518 -23.77 -14.48 5.34
C THR A 518 -25.18 -13.93 5.43
N LYS A 519 -25.61 -13.53 6.62
CA LYS A 519 -26.90 -12.89 6.85
C LYS A 519 -26.77 -11.78 7.90
N GLY A 520 -26.92 -10.54 7.45
CA GLY A 520 -26.75 -9.38 8.33
C GLY A 520 -25.34 -9.35 8.92
N SER A 521 -25.25 -9.34 10.23
CA SER A 521 -23.98 -9.29 10.98
C SER A 521 -23.30 -10.65 11.16
N PHE A 522 -23.88 -11.73 10.69
CA PHE A 522 -23.39 -13.08 10.91
C PHE A 522 -22.83 -13.68 9.61
N THR A 523 -21.62 -14.20 9.68
CA THR A 523 -20.94 -14.89 8.57
C THR A 523 -20.34 -16.20 9.08
N VAL A 524 -20.50 -17.29 8.31
CA VAL A 524 -19.82 -18.57 8.52
C VAL A 524 -19.22 -19.01 7.20
N ASN A 525 -18.00 -19.54 7.22
CA ASN A 525 -17.38 -20.18 6.06
C ASN A 525 -16.79 -21.52 6.48
N PHE A 526 -17.08 -22.53 5.70
CA PHE A 526 -16.46 -23.84 5.76
C PHE A 526 -15.67 -24.09 4.50
N SER A 527 -14.39 -24.43 4.64
CA SER A 527 -13.46 -24.58 3.53
C SER A 527 -12.67 -25.89 3.67
N PRO A 528 -13.18 -27.01 3.18
CA PRO A 528 -12.43 -28.26 3.09
C PRO A 528 -11.45 -28.23 1.91
N SER A 529 -10.28 -28.85 2.09
CA SER A 529 -9.29 -29.07 1.04
C SER A 529 -8.68 -30.46 1.20
N TYR A 530 -8.44 -31.12 0.07
CA TYR A 530 -7.78 -32.42 -0.02
C TYR A 530 -6.68 -32.33 -1.08
N SER A 531 -5.43 -32.67 -0.71
CA SER A 531 -4.30 -32.63 -1.60
C SER A 531 -3.55 -33.96 -1.56
N ILE A 532 -3.17 -34.45 -2.72
CA ILE A 532 -2.33 -35.63 -2.91
C ILE A 532 -1.07 -35.15 -3.62
N ILE A 533 0.08 -35.50 -3.07
CA ILE A 533 1.39 -35.37 -3.70
C ILE A 533 1.84 -36.78 -4.00
N ASP A 534 2.03 -37.08 -5.28
CA ASP A 534 2.44 -38.37 -5.81
C ASP A 534 3.87 -38.21 -6.37
N ASP A 535 4.83 -38.81 -5.69
CA ASP A 535 6.25 -38.81 -6.08
C ASP A 535 6.52 -40.05 -6.95
N LYS A 536 6.65 -39.83 -8.26
CA LYS A 536 6.94 -40.87 -9.25
C LYS A 536 8.39 -41.30 -9.28
N THR A 537 9.22 -40.77 -8.40
CA THR A 537 10.63 -41.18 -8.29
C THR A 537 10.78 -42.47 -7.48
N PRO A 538 11.93 -43.15 -7.54
CA PRO A 538 12.19 -44.31 -6.69
C PRO A 538 12.19 -44.03 -5.18
N ALA A 539 12.17 -42.73 -4.77
CA ALA A 539 12.07 -42.33 -3.37
C ALA A 539 10.66 -42.57 -2.81
N ASP A 540 9.61 -42.54 -3.69
CA ASP A 540 8.22 -42.82 -3.37
C ASP A 540 7.73 -42.00 -2.13
N ALA A 541 8.07 -40.70 -2.13
CA ALA A 541 7.79 -39.81 -1.01
C ALA A 541 6.40 -39.18 -1.11
N ASP A 542 5.41 -40.05 -1.28
CA ASP A 542 4.01 -39.68 -1.40
C ASP A 542 3.48 -39.01 -0.12
N MET A 543 2.63 -38.01 -0.31
CA MET A 543 1.99 -37.31 0.81
C MET A 543 0.50 -37.06 0.54
N THR A 544 -0.29 -37.19 1.57
CA THR A 544 -1.69 -36.76 1.57
C THR A 544 -1.89 -35.67 2.60
N ASN A 545 -2.58 -34.59 2.22
CA ASN A 545 -2.94 -33.50 3.13
C ASN A 545 -4.44 -33.23 3.08
N ILE A 546 -5.09 -33.23 4.25
CA ILE A 546 -6.51 -32.98 4.43
C ILE A 546 -6.67 -31.76 5.35
N VAL A 547 -7.37 -30.74 4.90
CA VAL A 547 -7.62 -29.53 5.70
C VAL A 547 -9.12 -29.29 5.80
N TYR A 548 -9.61 -29.08 7.02
CA TYR A 548 -10.94 -28.56 7.27
C TYR A 548 -10.83 -27.26 8.03
N ALA A 549 -11.24 -26.15 7.42
CA ALA A 549 -11.28 -24.85 8.07
C ALA A 549 -12.73 -24.37 8.23
N LEU A 550 -13.09 -24.03 9.45
CA LEU A 550 -14.37 -23.42 9.79
C LEU A 550 -14.10 -22.08 10.45
N THR A 551 -14.63 -21.01 9.86
CA THR A 551 -14.59 -19.67 10.43
C THR A 551 -15.99 -19.13 10.62
N ALA A 552 -16.23 -18.46 11.73
CA ALA A 552 -17.48 -17.74 11.96
C ALA A 552 -17.16 -16.32 12.42
N ALA A 553 -18.01 -15.37 12.09
CA ALA A 553 -17.91 -14.01 12.56
C ALA A 553 -19.29 -13.44 12.84
N TYR A 554 -19.41 -12.74 13.97
CA TYR A 554 -20.56 -11.92 14.29
C TYR A 554 -20.07 -10.50 14.57
N ALA A 555 -20.45 -9.54 13.72
CA ALA A 555 -19.97 -8.17 13.78
C ALA A 555 -21.11 -7.16 13.85
N LEU A 556 -21.14 -6.43 14.95
CA LEU A 556 -21.95 -5.24 15.16
C LEU A 556 -21.04 -3.99 15.19
N PRO A 557 -21.54 -2.78 15.08
CA PRO A 557 -20.72 -1.55 15.13
C PRO A 557 -19.77 -1.49 16.33
N ASN A 558 -20.25 -1.93 17.51
CA ASN A 558 -19.52 -1.85 18.78
C ASN A 558 -19.03 -3.18 19.33
N PHE A 559 -19.26 -4.26 18.60
CA PHE A 559 -18.93 -5.61 19.08
C PHE A 559 -18.63 -6.54 17.91
N SER A 560 -17.56 -7.31 18.01
CA SER A 560 -17.31 -8.40 17.08
C SER A 560 -16.67 -9.59 17.79
N ILE A 561 -17.04 -10.79 17.34
CA ILE A 561 -16.44 -12.04 17.75
C ILE A 561 -16.21 -12.91 16.52
N ALA A 562 -15.02 -13.49 16.39
CA ALA A 562 -14.63 -14.28 15.22
C ALA A 562 -13.87 -15.54 15.67
N PRO A 563 -14.58 -16.64 15.98
CA PRO A 563 -13.97 -17.95 16.19
C PRO A 563 -13.58 -18.61 14.86
N ALA A 564 -12.46 -19.34 14.88
CA ALA A 564 -12.04 -20.21 13.78
C ALA A 564 -11.45 -21.51 14.31
N ILE A 565 -11.66 -22.58 13.56
CA ILE A 565 -11.07 -23.89 13.82
C ILE A 565 -10.50 -24.40 12.50
N THR A 566 -9.24 -24.81 12.52
CA THR A 566 -8.61 -25.48 11.39
C THR A 566 -8.03 -26.81 11.85
N TRP A 567 -8.43 -27.87 11.19
CA TRP A 567 -7.82 -29.18 11.36
C TRP A 567 -7.08 -29.53 10.08
N ASN A 568 -5.79 -29.78 10.22
CA ASN A 568 -4.91 -30.23 9.17
C ASN A 568 -4.38 -31.64 9.52
N ARG A 569 -4.57 -32.57 8.63
CA ARG A 569 -4.10 -33.93 8.77
C ARG A 569 -3.22 -34.31 7.57
N THR A 570 -1.97 -34.62 7.85
CA THR A 570 -0.96 -34.94 6.82
C THR A 570 -0.48 -36.37 7.02
N CYS A 571 -0.41 -37.13 5.92
CA CYS A 571 0.21 -38.45 5.89
C CYS A 571 1.48 -38.41 5.05
N ASN A 572 2.59 -38.90 5.59
CA ASN A 572 3.77 -39.28 4.83
C ASN A 572 3.69 -40.79 4.57
N HIS A 573 3.46 -41.18 3.31
CA HIS A 573 3.24 -42.56 2.95
C HIS A 573 4.51 -43.40 3.04
N ALA A 574 5.71 -42.83 2.83
CA ALA A 574 6.97 -43.54 2.97
C ALA A 574 7.21 -44.08 4.39
N THR A 575 6.70 -43.32 5.41
CA THR A 575 6.79 -43.71 6.83
C THR A 575 5.47 -44.23 7.36
N ASN A 576 4.38 -44.07 6.60
CA ASN A 576 2.98 -44.31 6.99
C ASN A 576 2.59 -43.62 8.30
N VAL A 577 3.11 -42.40 8.51
CA VAL A 577 2.85 -41.60 9.71
C VAL A 577 1.84 -40.50 9.39
N TRP A 578 0.77 -40.47 10.19
CA TRP A 578 -0.20 -39.37 10.18
C TRP A 578 0.15 -38.35 11.25
N THR A 579 0.11 -37.09 10.87
CA THR A 579 0.28 -35.97 11.79
C THR A 579 -0.98 -35.10 11.75
N ASP A 580 -1.60 -34.93 12.89
CA ASP A 580 -2.76 -34.04 13.08
C ASP A 580 -2.30 -32.71 13.69
N THR A 581 -2.66 -31.60 13.04
CA THR A 581 -2.52 -30.27 13.62
C THR A 581 -3.87 -29.61 13.72
N LEU A 582 -4.25 -29.21 14.94
CA LEU A 582 -5.52 -28.57 15.23
C LEU A 582 -5.25 -27.17 15.76
N VAL A 583 -5.83 -26.16 15.09
CA VAL A 583 -5.69 -24.74 15.43
C VAL A 583 -7.05 -24.18 15.80
N TYR A 584 -7.19 -23.70 17.02
CA TYR A 584 -8.33 -22.92 17.48
C TYR A 584 -7.93 -21.45 17.54
N ASN A 585 -8.74 -20.58 16.97
CA ASN A 585 -8.53 -19.14 16.97
C ASN A 585 -9.80 -18.44 17.47
N LEU A 586 -9.63 -17.42 18.30
CA LEU A 586 -10.73 -16.58 18.74
C LEU A 586 -10.27 -15.14 18.78
N ASP A 587 -10.93 -14.27 18.00
CA ASP A 587 -10.77 -12.83 18.09
C ASP A 587 -12.06 -12.20 18.60
N PHE A 588 -11.89 -11.27 19.53
CA PHE A 588 -12.97 -10.55 20.19
C PHE A 588 -12.62 -9.07 20.22
N ARG A 589 -13.57 -8.22 19.85
CA ARG A 589 -13.47 -6.78 19.97
C ARG A 589 -14.76 -6.18 20.51
N SER A 590 -14.65 -5.25 21.44
CA SER A 590 -15.79 -4.50 21.94
C SER A 590 -15.43 -3.03 22.19
N ARG A 591 -16.37 -2.13 21.89
CA ARG A 591 -16.28 -0.71 22.16
C ARG A 591 -17.45 -0.29 23.04
N PHE A 592 -17.18 0.50 24.08
CA PHE A 592 -18.18 0.92 25.04
C PHE A 592 -17.98 2.38 25.44
N PHE A 593 -18.93 2.94 26.16
CA PHE A 593 -18.95 4.34 26.57
C PHE A 593 -18.84 5.31 25.37
N HIS A 594 -19.63 5.10 24.32
CA HIS A 594 -19.59 5.90 23.09
C HIS A 594 -18.17 5.92 22.46
N ASP A 595 -17.59 4.76 22.27
CA ASP A 595 -16.24 4.52 21.73
C ASP A 595 -15.08 5.08 22.57
N ARG A 596 -15.32 5.48 23.83
CA ARG A 596 -14.23 5.93 24.72
C ARG A 596 -13.36 4.80 25.22
N ALA A 597 -13.97 3.65 25.47
CA ALA A 597 -13.23 2.47 25.85
C ALA A 597 -13.28 1.41 24.77
N SER A 598 -12.19 0.68 24.58
CA SER A 598 -12.12 -0.51 23.74
C SER A 598 -11.49 -1.67 24.49
N PHE A 599 -12.01 -2.84 24.24
CA PHE A 599 -11.43 -4.10 24.68
C PHE A 599 -11.23 -4.99 23.46
N ASP A 600 -10.01 -5.35 23.19
CA ASP A 600 -9.60 -6.25 22.12
C ASP A 600 -8.93 -7.46 22.77
N ALA A 601 -9.38 -8.66 22.44
CA ALA A 601 -8.79 -9.91 22.93
C ALA A 601 -8.68 -10.92 21.81
N GLY A 602 -7.63 -11.70 21.80
CA GLY A 602 -7.45 -12.76 20.83
C GLY A 602 -6.62 -13.88 21.41
N GLY A 603 -6.86 -15.10 20.93
CA GLY A 603 -6.12 -16.25 21.37
C GLY A 603 -6.05 -17.32 20.28
N THR A 604 -4.93 -18.02 20.24
CA THR A 604 -4.71 -19.16 19.37
C THR A 604 -4.23 -20.33 20.23
N TYR A 605 -4.84 -21.48 20.08
CA TYR A 605 -4.33 -22.74 20.58
C TYR A 605 -4.03 -23.67 19.42
N THR A 606 -2.79 -24.08 19.31
CA THR A 606 -2.35 -25.04 18.30
C THR A 606 -1.88 -26.31 19.00
N THR A 607 -2.34 -27.46 18.53
CA THR A 607 -1.81 -28.76 18.96
C THR A 607 -1.40 -29.55 17.73
N THR A 608 -0.24 -30.20 17.84
CA THR A 608 0.29 -31.10 16.79
C THR A 608 0.58 -32.44 17.40
N LYS A 609 0.07 -33.49 16.78
CA LYS A 609 0.29 -34.86 17.23
C LYS A 609 0.51 -35.81 16.06
N ALA A 610 1.59 -36.58 16.10
CA ALA A 610 1.84 -37.68 15.20
C ALA A 610 1.39 -39.03 15.82
N ASP A 611 0.90 -39.95 15.00
CA ASP A 611 0.38 -41.26 15.46
C ASP A 611 1.50 -42.20 15.93
N ASN A 612 2.73 -41.95 15.53
CA ASN A 612 3.92 -42.67 16.00
C ASN A 612 4.64 -41.95 17.17
N ASP A 613 3.99 -40.96 17.79
CA ASP A 613 4.54 -40.15 18.87
C ASP A 613 5.85 -39.38 18.53
N SER A 614 6.15 -39.18 17.23
CA SER A 614 7.32 -38.36 16.81
C SER A 614 7.07 -36.84 16.98
N ALA A 615 5.84 -36.44 17.16
CA ALA A 615 5.42 -35.08 17.51
C ALA A 615 4.25 -35.13 18.49
N ASP A 616 4.35 -34.42 19.59
CA ASP A 616 3.22 -34.18 20.55
C ASP A 616 3.48 -32.85 21.24
N SER A 617 2.92 -31.77 20.70
CA SER A 617 3.10 -30.43 21.21
C SER A 617 1.81 -29.63 21.25
N GLY A 618 1.72 -28.69 22.18
CA GLY A 618 0.64 -27.73 22.32
C GLY A 618 1.17 -26.32 22.56
N THR A 619 0.65 -25.34 21.85
CA THR A 619 1.02 -23.93 22.01
C THR A 619 -0.20 -23.07 22.23
N TRP A 620 -0.23 -22.34 23.32
CA TRP A 620 -1.18 -21.29 23.63
C TRP A 620 -0.55 -19.92 23.37
N ASN A 621 -1.25 -19.08 22.62
CA ASN A 621 -0.91 -17.67 22.47
C ASN A 621 -2.15 -16.85 22.75
N ALA A 622 -2.17 -16.04 23.79
CA ALA A 622 -3.28 -15.19 24.14
C ALA A 622 -2.85 -13.75 24.32
N ARG A 623 -3.66 -12.83 23.86
CA ARG A 623 -3.45 -11.40 23.99
C ARG A 623 -4.73 -10.69 24.39
N ALA A 624 -4.63 -9.65 25.19
CA ALA A 624 -5.76 -8.77 25.46
C ALA A 624 -5.26 -7.34 25.61
N ALA A 625 -6.07 -6.39 25.17
CA ALA A 625 -5.81 -4.96 25.32
C ALA A 625 -7.09 -4.26 25.77
N LEU A 626 -6.99 -3.50 26.84
CA LEU A 626 -8.03 -2.59 27.30
C LEU A 626 -7.51 -1.17 27.12
N SER A 627 -8.24 -0.31 26.46
CA SER A 627 -7.86 1.10 26.30
C SER A 627 -9.00 2.05 26.64
N TYR A 628 -8.66 3.23 27.15
CA TYR A 628 -9.59 4.28 27.49
C TYR A 628 -9.08 5.66 27.03
N ARG A 629 -9.88 6.37 26.25
CA ARG A 629 -9.59 7.73 25.77
C ARG A 629 -10.00 8.77 26.79
N LEU A 630 -9.08 9.68 27.11
CA LEU A 630 -9.26 10.73 28.11
C LEU A 630 -9.65 12.09 27.55
N ASN A 631 -9.79 12.22 26.21
CA ASN A 631 -10.02 13.50 25.52
C ASN A 631 -11.12 14.38 26.12
N ASP A 632 -12.27 13.75 26.44
CA ASP A 632 -13.45 14.48 26.89
C ASP A 632 -13.31 15.00 28.32
N HIS A 633 -12.38 14.46 29.07
CA HIS A 633 -12.11 14.88 30.44
C HIS A 633 -11.07 16.01 30.52
N LEU A 634 -10.10 16.01 29.61
CA LEU A 634 -8.98 16.94 29.66
C LEU A 634 -9.15 18.19 28.82
N LYS A 635 -10.13 18.23 27.91
CA LYS A 635 -10.43 19.36 26.99
C LYS A 635 -9.18 19.93 26.32
N THR A 636 -8.24 19.03 25.95
CA THR A 636 -6.96 19.37 25.32
C THR A 636 -6.98 18.99 23.83
N PHE A 637 -6.14 19.63 23.04
CA PHE A 637 -5.90 19.21 21.65
C PHE A 637 -5.15 17.88 21.55
N VAL A 638 -4.52 17.46 22.65
CA VAL A 638 -3.90 16.14 22.80
C VAL A 638 -5.00 15.10 23.01
N LYS A 639 -4.92 13.97 22.35
CA LYS A 639 -5.83 12.83 22.50
C LYS A 639 -5.16 11.71 23.29
N PRO A 640 -5.10 11.82 24.63
CA PRO A 640 -4.45 10.81 25.44
C PRO A 640 -5.34 9.58 25.59
N THR A 641 -4.69 8.42 25.54
CA THR A 641 -5.29 7.11 25.78
C THR A 641 -4.44 6.39 26.83
N VAL A 642 -5.06 5.78 27.81
CA VAL A 642 -4.44 4.89 28.77
C VAL A 642 -4.94 3.47 28.55
N GLY A 643 -4.06 2.49 28.61
CA GLY A 643 -4.42 1.11 28.36
C GLY A 643 -3.61 0.13 29.18
N LEU A 644 -4.11 -1.10 29.19
CA LEU A 644 -3.41 -2.27 29.68
C LEU A 644 -3.29 -3.26 28.54
N ARG A 645 -2.13 -3.85 28.35
CA ARG A 645 -1.87 -4.89 27.36
C ARG A 645 -1.33 -6.13 28.04
N PHE A 646 -1.98 -7.22 27.76
CA PHE A 646 -1.65 -8.54 28.26
C PHE A 646 -1.18 -9.42 27.11
N SER A 647 -0.15 -10.23 27.32
CA SER A 647 0.20 -11.35 26.43
C SER A 647 0.62 -12.56 27.26
N TYR A 648 0.28 -13.72 26.71
CA TYR A 648 0.61 -15.02 27.29
C TYR A 648 0.99 -15.99 26.17
N LEU A 649 2.14 -16.61 26.30
CA LEU A 649 2.62 -17.66 25.40
C LEU A 649 3.03 -18.87 26.23
N LYS A 650 2.43 -20.02 25.94
CA LYS A 650 2.86 -21.29 26.55
C LYS A 650 3.05 -22.32 25.45
N THR A 651 4.21 -22.95 25.43
CA THR A 651 4.51 -24.11 24.59
C THR A 651 4.82 -25.29 25.49
N ASP A 652 4.13 -26.39 25.25
CA ASP A 652 4.32 -27.68 25.91
C ASP A 652 4.63 -28.72 24.82
N ASP A 653 5.90 -29.05 24.69
CA ASP A 653 6.41 -30.06 23.76
C ASP A 653 6.88 -31.27 24.57
N LYS A 654 6.16 -32.40 24.41
CA LYS A 654 6.47 -33.62 25.17
C LYS A 654 7.64 -34.39 24.60
N ILE A 655 8.01 -34.12 23.34
CA ILE A 655 9.12 -34.78 22.67
C ILE A 655 10.42 -34.01 22.86
N ASN A 656 10.35 -32.68 22.78
CA ASN A 656 11.51 -31.80 22.94
C ASN A 656 11.27 -30.78 24.05
N ALA A 657 11.57 -31.16 25.30
CA ALA A 657 11.38 -30.32 26.45
C ALA A 657 12.15 -28.97 26.40
N ALA A 658 13.18 -28.87 25.56
CA ALA A 658 13.91 -27.60 25.36
C ALA A 658 13.09 -26.54 24.62
N MET A 659 12.01 -26.93 23.96
CA MET A 659 11.07 -26.03 23.30
C MET A 659 9.97 -25.50 24.24
N ASN A 660 9.88 -26.02 25.45
CA ASN A 660 8.88 -25.60 26.44
C ASN A 660 9.14 -24.15 26.87
N LYS A 661 8.08 -23.35 26.83
CA LYS A 661 8.09 -21.95 27.24
C LYS A 661 6.83 -21.64 28.04
N ASP A 662 6.94 -20.74 29.00
CA ASP A 662 5.80 -20.16 29.69
C ASP A 662 6.10 -18.67 29.93
N GLU A 663 5.54 -17.84 29.09
CA GLU A 663 5.81 -16.40 29.07
C GLU A 663 4.54 -15.63 29.37
N PHE A 664 4.57 -14.77 30.36
CA PHE A 664 3.46 -13.90 30.73
C PHE A 664 3.94 -12.46 30.79
N SER A 665 3.17 -11.55 30.19
CA SER A 665 3.45 -10.12 30.32
C SER A 665 2.19 -9.29 30.45
N LEU A 666 2.27 -8.27 31.32
CA LEU A 666 1.27 -7.24 31.50
C LEU A 666 1.95 -5.87 31.42
N PHE A 667 1.53 -5.05 30.47
CA PHE A 667 2.04 -3.71 30.25
C PHE A 667 0.97 -2.66 30.53
N ILE A 668 1.38 -1.53 31.10
CA ILE A 668 0.65 -0.29 30.99
C ILE A 668 1.08 0.42 29.71
N VAL A 669 0.10 0.92 28.96
CA VAL A 669 0.31 1.63 27.69
C VAL A 669 -0.26 3.03 27.83
N LEU A 670 0.57 4.03 27.62
CA LEU A 670 0.15 5.44 27.55
C LEU A 670 0.39 5.92 26.13
N GLU A 671 -0.67 6.38 25.48
CA GLU A 671 -0.59 6.89 24.12
C GLU A 671 -1.08 8.33 24.10
N ALA A 672 -0.43 9.18 23.33
CA ALA A 672 -0.84 10.55 23.07
C ALA A 672 -0.80 10.81 21.55
N ALA A 673 -1.93 11.22 20.98
CA ALA A 673 -2.01 11.63 19.58
C ALA A 673 -2.31 13.14 19.52
N ILE A 674 -1.52 13.86 18.72
CA ILE A 674 -1.59 15.31 18.58
C ILE A 674 -1.66 15.64 17.08
N PRO A 675 -2.87 15.77 16.50
CA PRO A 675 -3.04 16.25 15.14
C PRO A 675 -2.91 17.78 15.10
N VAL A 676 -2.01 18.29 14.26
CA VAL A 676 -1.80 19.73 14.06
C VAL A 676 -1.95 20.05 12.57
N ILE A 677 -2.92 20.88 12.22
CA ILE A 677 -3.21 21.30 10.85
C ILE A 677 -3.08 22.81 10.76
N PHE A 678 -2.27 23.31 9.80
CA PHE A 678 -2.04 24.74 9.55
C PHE A 678 -2.50 25.16 8.14
#